data_12ffbcc1e2cecd42f485e502f2e0c686
#
_entry.id   12ffbcc1e2cecd42f485e502f2e0c686
#
_cell.length_a   1.000
_cell.length_b   1.000
_cell.length_c   1.000
_cell.angle_alpha   90.00
_cell.angle_beta   90.00
_cell.angle_gamma   90.00
#
_symmetry.space_group_name_H-M   'P 1'
#
loop_
_entity.id
_entity.type
_entity.pdbx_description
1 polymer ?
#
loop_
_entity_poly.entity_id
_entity_poly.type
_entity_poly.pdbx_seq_one_letter_code
_entity_poly.pdbx_strand_id
1 'polypeptide(L)'
;MRPAATRLLALLLALVATLAAVGLTVAVGPAAAQPTTPPDTSVDGTFLRISVDEVTPTTVTTTSPPEVTVRGTVTNVGDRPVSDIGVRLQRAPAVRTDAGLRSALADDQDVFDTVGNFDELAGGEPLAQGQDLPFTLSLPLRAADGTLSLGIDRPGIYPMLVNVNGTPDYGQQARLDDATFLLPVAGLPRDTTVPDLAAPTGVPLPPDTGRPVAATVLWPLADRPRLAAGLPGTVDEKVRLIDDELATSLDAGGRLDDLLTALEFAIQPSVDPDGALAASTCVAVDPDLLVTVAAMTRGYLVVDAADPTGPARDGTGTDAAVAWLDRLRALVADRCVVAVPFAQADLSAVAATGDAALAQAAVASPPDVVDSLLGVSSRRDVVWPAAGTVDTAAADMVAATPASAPGATDSGRSLLLARSGVDVVDAGTSPDTVLLAGTAASDRAVLFGDEVSSALAGVGTDPVTPAFTPDAQRIDLTADSRTARLQDALGALQYEALLPSGAPGTTPRLDRGPRSLVVVPPQTWTPDREEASAVLGTVAGLLRSGLATPRPLADLLGVTPPAEPATLVSPSDESPEQSLVVTAREQGGRITALQSALVQDPRSSLTPALFAAPLREDLLRALSTAGRGGAESAVEDAARVRADAVVAGIDRAYGAVTILAPGGVFTLASEASPLLLVARNDLPIGIAVNLAVDAPQAMEVEDIGPQQLPPRGSRSLQVPARVSDSRKMVVEFSLSTSDGVELGQPAEVTVRSNAYGRALALITVGAGILLVLLVGRRLWHRFRGQPDPADEQ
;
A
#
# COMPACT_ATOMS: atom_id res chain seq x y z
N MET A 1 11.99 68.54 -6.25
CA MET A 1 12.93 67.41 -6.22
C MET A 1 12.46 66.31 -7.18
N ARG A 2 12.62 66.49 -8.43
CA ARG A 2 12.46 65.49 -9.48
C ARG A 2 13.35 65.91 -10.64
N PRO A 3 14.59 65.38 -10.74
CA PRO A 3 15.05 64.83 -12.02
C PRO A 3 16.05 63.65 -11.87
N ALA A 4 16.18 62.96 -10.76
CA ALA A 4 17.16 61.87 -10.67
C ALA A 4 16.62 60.49 -11.16
N ALA A 5 15.31 60.23 -11.04
CA ALA A 5 14.73 58.97 -11.41
C ALA A 5 14.65 58.74 -12.96
N THR A 6 14.44 59.82 -13.69
CA THR A 6 14.36 59.76 -15.18
C THR A 6 15.72 59.55 -15.86
N ARG A 7 16.82 59.93 -15.20
CA ARG A 7 18.18 59.73 -15.74
C ARG A 7 18.66 58.27 -15.45
N LEU A 8 18.22 57.65 -14.39
CA LEU A 8 18.55 56.23 -14.09
C LEU A 8 17.79 55.29 -15.04
N LEU A 9 16.55 55.59 -15.39
CA LEU A 9 15.74 54.79 -16.31
C LEU A 9 16.29 54.87 -17.75
N ALA A 10 16.77 56.05 -18.17
CA ALA A 10 17.39 56.23 -19.49
C ALA A 10 18.77 55.53 -19.58
N LEU A 11 19.56 55.47 -18.49
CA LEU A 11 20.82 54.72 -18.46
C LEU A 11 20.62 53.23 -18.47
N LEU A 12 19.59 52.70 -17.76
CA LEU A 12 19.24 51.29 -17.79
C LEU A 12 18.70 50.86 -19.16
N LEU A 13 17.89 51.65 -19.84
CA LEU A 13 17.42 51.36 -21.19
C LEU A 13 18.55 51.40 -22.22
N ALA A 14 19.53 52.31 -22.04
CA ALA A 14 20.72 52.36 -22.91
C ALA A 14 21.66 51.16 -22.68
N LEU A 15 21.77 50.66 -21.48
CA LEU A 15 22.58 49.47 -21.16
C LEU A 15 21.94 48.17 -21.72
N VAL A 16 20.62 48.05 -21.67
CA VAL A 16 19.90 46.91 -22.29
C VAL A 16 19.96 46.95 -23.81
N ALA A 17 19.93 48.15 -24.44
CA ALA A 17 20.06 48.29 -25.88
C ALA A 17 21.48 47.99 -26.39
N THR A 18 22.55 48.29 -25.60
CA THR A 18 23.93 47.94 -25.95
C THR A 18 24.25 46.47 -25.75
N LEU A 19 23.63 45.78 -24.79
CA LEU A 19 23.73 44.32 -24.62
C LEU A 19 23.00 43.56 -25.75
N ALA A 20 21.89 44.07 -26.23
CA ALA A 20 21.18 43.51 -27.39
C ALA A 20 21.89 43.73 -28.74
N ALA A 21 22.70 44.77 -28.86
CA ALA A 21 23.44 45.05 -30.09
C ALA A 21 24.77 44.27 -30.22
N VAL A 22 25.33 43.79 -29.12
CA VAL A 22 26.55 42.95 -29.11
C VAL A 22 26.23 41.47 -29.40
N GLY A 23 24.96 41.06 -29.28
CA GLY A 23 24.52 39.70 -29.58
C GLY A 23 24.22 39.37 -31.05
N LEU A 24 24.32 40.31 -31.98
CA LEU A 24 23.88 40.13 -33.39
C LEU A 24 24.97 40.30 -34.46
N THR A 25 26.27 40.19 -34.12
CA THR A 25 27.34 40.10 -35.09
C THR A 25 28.16 38.84 -34.91
N VAL A 26 27.55 37.67 -35.04
CA VAL A 26 28.27 36.45 -35.38
C VAL A 26 28.36 36.42 -36.92
N ALA A 27 29.52 36.77 -37.45
CA ALA A 27 29.86 36.62 -38.84
C ALA A 27 29.67 35.16 -39.28
N VAL A 28 28.87 34.92 -40.29
CA VAL A 28 28.83 33.66 -41.02
C VAL A 28 30.17 33.52 -41.74
N GLY A 29 31.15 32.88 -41.11
CA GLY A 29 32.32 32.34 -41.77
C GLY A 29 31.96 31.07 -42.53
N PRO A 30 32.68 30.67 -43.57
CA PRO A 30 32.40 29.44 -44.29
C PRO A 30 32.54 28.26 -43.30
N ALA A 31 31.52 27.43 -43.25
CA ALA A 31 31.50 26.21 -42.45
C ALA A 31 32.68 25.31 -42.85
N ALA A 32 33.78 25.36 -42.10
CA ALA A 32 34.69 24.24 -42.07
C ALA A 32 33.90 23.08 -41.56
N ALA A 33 33.83 21.99 -42.32
CA ALA A 33 33.31 20.72 -41.88
C ALA A 33 34.06 20.33 -40.60
N GLN A 34 33.39 20.48 -39.45
CA GLN A 34 33.83 19.80 -38.24
C GLN A 34 33.78 18.31 -38.56
N PRO A 35 34.83 17.55 -38.23
CA PRO A 35 34.69 16.13 -38.24
C PRO A 35 33.49 15.83 -37.37
N THR A 36 32.44 15.26 -37.94
CA THR A 36 31.37 14.63 -37.22
C THR A 36 32.07 13.59 -36.37
N THR A 37 32.24 13.88 -35.07
CA THR A 37 32.42 12.85 -34.10
C THR A 37 31.28 11.88 -34.37
N PRO A 38 31.54 10.59 -34.64
CA PRO A 38 30.46 9.62 -34.71
C PRO A 38 29.60 9.84 -33.44
N PRO A 39 28.28 9.75 -33.53
CA PRO A 39 27.50 9.70 -32.31
C PRO A 39 28.19 8.65 -31.46
N ASP A 40 28.52 9.04 -30.23
CA ASP A 40 28.92 8.12 -29.19
C ASP A 40 27.76 7.14 -29.08
N THR A 41 27.78 6.13 -29.93
CA THR A 41 27.04 4.91 -29.71
C THR A 41 27.87 4.18 -28.62
N SER A 42 27.86 4.70 -27.39
CA SER A 42 27.81 3.84 -26.23
C SER A 42 26.51 3.09 -26.38
N VAL A 43 26.50 2.06 -27.20
CA VAL A 43 25.67 0.92 -26.98
C VAL A 43 26.09 0.49 -25.60
N ASP A 44 25.20 0.60 -24.61
CA ASP A 44 25.24 -0.17 -23.38
C ASP A 44 25.21 -1.67 -23.77
N GLY A 45 26.30 -2.12 -24.34
CA GLY A 45 26.47 -3.50 -24.77
C GLY A 45 27.13 -4.24 -23.63
N THR A 46 26.37 -4.62 -22.61
CA THR A 46 26.75 -5.71 -21.73
C THR A 46 26.94 -6.94 -22.60
N PHE A 47 28.20 -7.36 -22.81
CA PHE A 47 28.48 -8.55 -23.62
C PHE A 47 28.25 -9.84 -22.83
N LEU A 48 28.62 -9.83 -21.57
CA LEU A 48 28.45 -10.95 -20.66
C LEU A 48 27.52 -10.52 -19.50
N ARG A 49 26.82 -11.47 -18.95
CA ARG A 49 26.13 -11.38 -17.68
C ARG A 49 26.58 -12.50 -16.77
N ILE A 50 26.96 -12.13 -15.55
CA ILE A 50 27.33 -13.09 -14.53
C ILE A 50 26.19 -13.30 -13.53
N SER A 51 25.93 -14.56 -13.17
CA SER A 51 25.00 -14.94 -12.10
C SER A 51 25.76 -15.70 -11.03
N VAL A 52 25.61 -15.31 -9.79
CA VAL A 52 26.05 -16.10 -8.63
C VAL A 52 24.92 -17.05 -8.27
N ASP A 53 25.15 -18.36 -8.41
CA ASP A 53 24.11 -19.37 -8.22
C ASP A 53 24.20 -20.03 -6.84
N GLU A 54 25.40 -20.11 -6.23
CA GLU A 54 25.62 -20.70 -4.91
C GLU A 54 26.89 -20.11 -4.25
N VAL A 55 26.75 -19.82 -2.95
CA VAL A 55 27.86 -19.43 -2.07
C VAL A 55 27.94 -20.41 -0.89
N THR A 56 29.04 -21.11 -0.74
CA THR A 56 29.21 -22.12 0.32
C THR A 56 30.50 -21.88 1.10
N PRO A 57 30.42 -21.69 2.43
CA PRO A 57 29.22 -21.57 3.24
C PRO A 57 28.56 -20.18 3.05
N THR A 58 27.23 -20.10 3.22
CA THR A 58 26.50 -18.81 3.21
C THR A 58 26.88 -17.89 4.36
N THR A 59 27.30 -18.47 5.48
CA THR A 59 27.89 -17.79 6.65
C THR A 59 29.06 -18.64 7.13
N VAL A 60 30.23 -18.02 7.22
CA VAL A 60 31.41 -18.70 7.77
C VAL A 60 31.33 -18.74 9.30
N THR A 61 31.52 -19.93 9.88
CA THR A 61 31.51 -20.18 11.32
C THR A 61 32.78 -20.92 11.74
N THR A 62 32.96 -21.13 13.04
CA THR A 62 34.09 -21.94 13.56
C THR A 62 34.11 -23.41 13.12
N THR A 63 32.97 -23.89 12.61
CA THR A 63 32.78 -25.27 12.16
C THR A 63 32.64 -25.41 10.64
N SER A 64 32.65 -24.30 9.94
CA SER A 64 32.59 -24.29 8.46
C SER A 64 33.87 -24.87 7.83
N PRO A 65 33.81 -25.29 6.55
CA PRO A 65 35.03 -25.54 5.77
C PRO A 65 35.98 -24.33 5.79
N PRO A 66 37.32 -24.53 5.77
CA PRO A 66 38.28 -23.42 5.81
C PRO A 66 38.44 -22.69 4.46
N GLU A 67 37.50 -22.86 3.55
CA GLU A 67 37.44 -22.26 2.23
C GLU A 67 36.04 -21.77 1.90
N VAL A 68 35.93 -20.80 0.97
CA VAL A 68 34.68 -20.32 0.39
C VAL A 68 34.64 -20.75 -1.06
N THR A 69 33.54 -21.37 -1.45
CA THR A 69 33.27 -21.77 -2.83
C THR A 69 32.10 -20.95 -3.36
N VAL A 70 32.31 -20.31 -4.52
CA VAL A 70 31.32 -19.59 -5.29
C VAL A 70 31.11 -20.33 -6.60
N ARG A 71 29.86 -20.67 -6.88
CA ARG A 71 29.44 -21.22 -8.17
C ARG A 71 28.52 -20.24 -8.86
N GLY A 72 28.64 -20.21 -10.18
CA GLY A 72 27.81 -19.31 -10.96
C GLY A 72 27.88 -19.66 -12.45
N THR A 73 27.21 -18.78 -13.21
CA THR A 73 27.07 -18.94 -14.65
C THR A 73 27.41 -17.61 -15.33
N VAL A 74 28.20 -17.68 -16.42
CA VAL A 74 28.43 -16.52 -17.30
C VAL A 74 27.63 -16.74 -18.58
N THR A 75 26.73 -15.81 -18.90
CA THR A 75 25.88 -15.86 -20.11
C THR A 75 26.34 -14.82 -21.11
N ASN A 76 26.52 -15.16 -22.37
CA ASN A 76 26.74 -14.19 -23.44
C ASN A 76 25.39 -13.57 -23.84
N VAL A 77 25.13 -12.34 -23.37
CA VAL A 77 23.93 -11.56 -23.69
C VAL A 77 24.18 -10.55 -24.82
N GLY A 78 25.43 -10.42 -25.27
CA GLY A 78 25.85 -9.52 -26.33
C GLY A 78 25.49 -10.00 -27.72
N ASP A 79 25.88 -9.22 -28.71
CA ASP A 79 25.60 -9.45 -30.14
C ASP A 79 26.65 -10.25 -30.88
N ARG A 80 27.75 -10.65 -30.20
CA ARG A 80 28.93 -11.34 -30.80
C ARG A 80 29.57 -12.34 -29.84
N PRO A 81 30.35 -13.31 -30.37
CA PRO A 81 31.09 -14.23 -29.52
C PRO A 81 32.11 -13.51 -28.64
N VAL A 82 32.34 -14.06 -27.45
CA VAL A 82 33.36 -13.61 -26.50
C VAL A 82 34.37 -14.76 -26.26
N SER A 83 35.65 -14.46 -26.41
CA SER A 83 36.78 -15.42 -26.16
C SER A 83 37.55 -14.98 -24.90
N ASP A 84 38.51 -15.83 -24.50
CA ASP A 84 39.44 -15.60 -23.38
C ASP A 84 38.72 -15.22 -22.09
N ILE A 85 37.61 -15.92 -21.82
CA ILE A 85 36.75 -15.63 -20.63
C ILE A 85 37.47 -16.15 -19.40
N GLY A 86 37.73 -15.23 -18.47
CA GLY A 86 38.32 -15.53 -17.18
C GLY A 86 37.52 -14.91 -16.05
N VAL A 87 37.31 -15.65 -14.96
CA VAL A 87 36.64 -15.19 -13.74
C VAL A 87 37.59 -15.19 -12.56
N ARG A 88 37.38 -14.27 -11.63
CA ARG A 88 38.12 -14.28 -10.35
C ARG A 88 37.29 -13.76 -9.22
N LEU A 89 37.56 -14.25 -8.02
CA LEU A 89 37.01 -13.75 -6.78
C LEU A 89 37.93 -12.67 -6.19
N GLN A 90 37.31 -11.55 -5.76
CA GLN A 90 37.99 -10.44 -5.08
C GLN A 90 37.25 -10.15 -3.75
N ARG A 91 37.94 -9.48 -2.85
CA ARG A 91 37.41 -9.17 -1.53
C ARG A 91 37.72 -7.71 -1.14
N ALA A 92 36.75 -7.00 -0.63
CA ALA A 92 36.99 -5.70 0.01
C ALA A 92 37.28 -5.86 1.52
N PRO A 93 37.88 -4.86 2.18
CA PRO A 93 38.00 -4.84 3.64
C PRO A 93 36.66 -5.01 4.36
N ALA A 94 36.71 -5.60 5.57
CA ALA A 94 35.50 -5.78 6.37
C ALA A 94 34.77 -4.45 6.61
N VAL A 95 33.47 -4.46 6.41
CA VAL A 95 32.59 -3.32 6.68
C VAL A 95 32.64 -2.93 8.17
N ARG A 96 32.83 -1.64 8.45
CA ARG A 96 33.02 -1.11 9.82
C ARG A 96 32.06 0.00 10.19
N THR A 97 31.34 0.56 9.22
CA THR A 97 30.45 1.71 9.39
C THR A 97 29.16 1.48 8.63
N ASP A 98 28.06 2.09 9.08
CA ASP A 98 26.78 2.04 8.41
C ASP A 98 26.88 2.61 6.97
N ALA A 99 27.66 3.69 6.78
CA ALA A 99 27.95 4.20 5.44
C ALA A 99 28.67 3.18 4.55
N GLY A 100 29.62 2.43 5.14
CA GLY A 100 30.31 1.35 4.41
C GLY A 100 29.37 0.19 4.04
N LEU A 101 28.39 -0.13 4.89
CA LEU A 101 27.36 -1.12 4.56
C LEU A 101 26.48 -0.63 3.42
N ARG A 102 26.03 0.63 3.49
CA ARG A 102 25.26 1.24 2.41
C ARG A 102 26.00 1.25 1.08
N SER A 103 27.28 1.66 1.07
CA SER A 103 28.10 1.62 -0.15
C SER A 103 28.27 0.21 -0.71
N ALA A 104 28.46 -0.78 0.16
CA ALA A 104 28.60 -2.17 -0.28
C ALA A 104 27.29 -2.74 -0.87
N LEU A 105 26.13 -2.39 -0.29
CA LEU A 105 24.81 -2.79 -0.80
C LEU A 105 24.38 -2.02 -2.06
N ALA A 106 24.97 -0.86 -2.32
CA ALA A 106 24.70 -0.04 -3.50
C ALA A 106 25.73 -0.22 -4.62
N ASP A 107 26.55 -1.26 -4.56
CA ASP A 107 27.65 -1.51 -5.50
C ASP A 107 28.64 -0.34 -5.68
N ASP A 108 28.66 0.59 -4.74
CA ASP A 108 29.55 1.77 -4.72
C ASP A 108 30.85 1.49 -3.98
N GLN A 109 31.38 0.27 -4.12
CA GLN A 109 32.60 -0.15 -3.48
C GLN A 109 33.79 -0.05 -4.46
N ASP A 110 34.62 0.99 -4.32
CA ASP A 110 35.71 1.29 -5.26
C ASP A 110 36.97 0.40 -5.11
N VAL A 111 37.13 -0.30 -3.99
CA VAL A 111 38.40 -0.97 -3.67
C VAL A 111 38.20 -2.43 -3.29
N PHE A 112 38.49 -3.30 -4.21
CA PHE A 112 38.59 -4.74 -3.98
C PHE A 112 40.04 -5.23 -4.10
N ASP A 113 40.51 -5.93 -3.09
CA ASP A 113 41.82 -6.58 -3.12
C ASP A 113 41.82 -7.76 -4.10
N THR A 114 42.85 -7.86 -4.92
CA THR A 114 43.07 -9.04 -5.77
C THR A 114 43.63 -10.17 -4.93
N VAL A 115 42.80 -11.13 -4.57
CA VAL A 115 43.13 -12.26 -3.69
C VAL A 115 43.25 -13.58 -4.40
N GLY A 116 42.86 -13.65 -5.68
CA GLY A 116 42.95 -14.82 -6.55
C GLY A 116 43.45 -14.47 -7.95
N ASN A 117 43.88 -15.49 -8.71
CA ASN A 117 44.14 -15.36 -10.14
C ASN A 117 42.83 -15.44 -10.92
N PHE A 118 42.87 -15.09 -12.19
CA PHE A 118 41.80 -15.44 -13.11
C PHE A 118 41.84 -16.94 -13.39
N ASP A 119 40.71 -17.59 -13.24
CA ASP A 119 40.46 -18.94 -13.72
C ASP A 119 39.92 -18.84 -15.15
N GLU A 120 40.65 -19.38 -16.12
CA GLU A 120 40.22 -19.39 -17.51
C GLU A 120 39.09 -20.39 -17.70
N LEU A 121 38.00 -19.94 -18.29
CA LEU A 121 36.86 -20.78 -18.63
C LEU A 121 36.87 -21.18 -20.10
N ALA A 122 36.11 -22.22 -20.44
CA ALA A 122 35.93 -22.72 -21.82
C ALA A 122 37.16 -23.20 -22.58
N GLY A 123 38.34 -23.31 -21.95
CA GLY A 123 39.55 -23.80 -22.64
C GLY A 123 39.93 -23.00 -23.89
N GLY A 124 39.51 -21.75 -24.01
CA GLY A 124 39.78 -20.84 -25.13
C GLY A 124 38.76 -20.89 -26.28
N GLU A 125 37.67 -21.69 -26.19
CA GLU A 125 36.62 -21.65 -27.22
C GLU A 125 35.74 -20.40 -27.01
N PRO A 126 35.37 -19.65 -28.11
CA PRO A 126 34.49 -18.49 -28.00
C PRO A 126 33.08 -18.88 -27.52
N LEU A 127 32.55 -18.15 -26.55
CA LEU A 127 31.17 -18.27 -26.08
C LEU A 127 30.22 -17.51 -27.03
N ALA A 128 29.37 -18.23 -27.74
CA ALA A 128 28.45 -17.64 -28.68
C ALA A 128 27.27 -16.95 -27.97
N GLN A 129 26.60 -16.04 -28.67
CA GLN A 129 25.42 -15.35 -28.16
C GLN A 129 24.37 -16.34 -27.60
N GLY A 130 23.85 -16.06 -26.41
CA GLY A 130 22.82 -16.85 -25.71
C GLY A 130 23.35 -18.18 -25.12
N GLN A 131 24.66 -18.42 -25.13
CA GLN A 131 25.25 -19.57 -24.47
C GLN A 131 25.65 -19.25 -23.03
N ASP A 132 25.55 -20.28 -22.19
CA ASP A 132 25.93 -20.28 -20.79
C ASP A 132 27.21 -21.03 -20.53
N LEU A 133 27.99 -20.52 -19.59
CA LEU A 133 29.27 -21.13 -19.19
C LEU A 133 29.38 -21.18 -17.67
N PRO A 134 29.23 -22.35 -17.02
CA PRO A 134 29.29 -22.45 -15.57
C PRO A 134 30.75 -22.28 -15.07
N PHE A 135 30.87 -21.71 -13.86
CA PHE A 135 32.17 -21.60 -13.17
C PHE A 135 32.09 -22.07 -11.73
N THR A 136 33.24 -22.37 -11.14
CA THR A 136 33.39 -22.65 -9.71
C THR A 136 34.71 -22.06 -9.23
N LEU A 137 34.65 -21.14 -8.30
CA LEU A 137 35.80 -20.51 -7.66
C LEU A 137 35.86 -20.98 -6.21
N SER A 138 37.04 -21.50 -5.79
CA SER A 138 37.26 -21.88 -4.39
C SER A 138 38.55 -21.23 -3.88
N LEU A 139 38.43 -20.49 -2.77
CA LEU A 139 39.59 -19.86 -2.13
C LEU A 139 39.61 -20.16 -0.63
N PRO A 140 40.79 -20.48 -0.05
CA PRO A 140 40.93 -20.59 1.39
C PRO A 140 40.63 -19.24 2.08
N LEU A 141 40.02 -19.30 3.25
CA LEU A 141 39.81 -18.10 4.08
C LEU A 141 41.14 -17.47 4.48
N ARG A 142 42.07 -18.31 4.88
CA ARG A 142 43.46 -17.99 5.28
C ARG A 142 44.41 -18.98 4.67
N ALA A 143 45.64 -18.56 4.42
CA ALA A 143 46.67 -19.47 3.98
C ALA A 143 48.03 -19.08 4.59
N ALA A 144 48.97 -20.05 4.60
CA ALA A 144 50.36 -19.79 4.94
C ALA A 144 51.01 -18.84 3.92
N ASP A 145 52.13 -18.23 4.31
CA ASP A 145 52.86 -17.24 3.50
C ASP A 145 53.06 -17.71 2.05
N GLY A 146 52.67 -16.88 1.11
CA GLY A 146 52.84 -17.11 -0.33
C GLY A 146 51.73 -17.90 -1.02
N THR A 147 50.72 -18.38 -0.30
CA THR A 147 49.53 -19.03 -0.89
C THR A 147 48.39 -18.03 -1.06
N LEU A 148 47.71 -18.06 -2.22
CA LEU A 148 46.54 -17.22 -2.45
C LEU A 148 45.42 -17.62 -1.50
N SER A 149 44.79 -16.60 -0.85
CA SER A 149 43.69 -16.79 0.05
C SER A 149 42.87 -15.48 0.15
N LEU A 150 41.67 -15.56 0.71
CA LEU A 150 40.84 -14.39 0.97
C LEU A 150 41.44 -13.42 2.02
N GLY A 151 42.45 -13.89 2.77
CA GLY A 151 43.12 -13.08 3.80
C GLY A 151 42.17 -12.63 4.93
N ILE A 152 41.14 -13.43 5.21
CA ILE A 152 40.17 -13.15 6.25
C ILE A 152 40.66 -13.70 7.57
N ASP A 153 41.06 -12.81 8.49
CA ASP A 153 41.68 -13.17 9.75
C ASP A 153 40.81 -12.85 10.99
N ARG A 154 39.64 -12.24 10.78
CA ARG A 154 38.70 -11.82 11.84
C ARG A 154 37.24 -12.01 11.42
N PRO A 155 36.32 -12.19 12.38
CA PRO A 155 34.88 -12.07 12.13
C PRO A 155 34.49 -10.67 11.61
N GLY A 156 33.48 -10.60 10.77
CA GLY A 156 32.97 -9.37 10.17
C GLY A 156 32.17 -9.64 8.89
N ILE A 157 31.72 -8.58 8.24
CA ILE A 157 31.05 -8.64 6.95
C ILE A 157 32.02 -8.19 5.87
N TYR A 158 32.20 -9.01 4.87
CA TYR A 158 33.16 -8.78 3.79
C TYR A 158 32.43 -8.66 2.44
N PRO A 159 32.50 -7.50 1.77
CA PRO A 159 32.05 -7.39 0.39
C PRO A 159 32.93 -8.25 -0.51
N MET A 160 32.29 -9.07 -1.32
CA MET A 160 32.91 -9.96 -2.30
C MET A 160 32.52 -9.51 -3.70
N LEU A 161 33.43 -9.73 -4.66
CA LEU A 161 33.23 -9.40 -6.06
C LEU A 161 33.66 -10.58 -6.92
N VAL A 162 32.78 -11.04 -7.78
CA VAL A 162 33.13 -11.94 -8.88
C VAL A 162 33.26 -11.11 -10.14
N ASN A 163 34.48 -11.02 -10.66
CA ASN A 163 34.81 -10.22 -11.83
C ASN A 163 34.99 -11.14 -13.03
N VAL A 164 34.36 -10.87 -14.15
CA VAL A 164 34.50 -11.58 -15.41
C VAL A 164 35.13 -10.66 -16.46
N ASN A 165 36.22 -11.14 -17.03
CA ASN A 165 36.90 -10.53 -18.17
C ASN A 165 36.72 -11.40 -19.41
N GLY A 166 36.81 -10.78 -20.59
CA GLY A 166 36.72 -11.46 -21.86
C GLY A 166 37.18 -10.59 -23.02
N THR A 167 37.28 -11.18 -24.20
CA THR A 167 37.63 -10.51 -25.45
C THR A 167 36.46 -10.68 -26.43
N PRO A 168 35.58 -9.71 -26.63
CA PRO A 168 34.55 -9.75 -27.67
C PRO A 168 35.20 -9.74 -29.06
N ASP A 169 34.61 -10.44 -30.04
CA ASP A 169 35.03 -10.36 -31.42
C ASP A 169 35.16 -8.93 -31.90
N TYR A 170 36.27 -8.56 -32.50
CA TYR A 170 36.63 -7.19 -32.92
C TYR A 170 36.83 -6.22 -31.75
N GLY A 171 36.89 -6.69 -30.50
CA GLY A 171 37.15 -5.88 -29.30
C GLY A 171 38.56 -6.12 -28.73
N GLN A 172 38.78 -5.58 -27.55
CA GLN A 172 39.96 -5.83 -26.72
C GLN A 172 39.55 -6.54 -25.43
N GLN A 173 40.49 -7.17 -24.78
CA GLN A 173 40.23 -7.74 -23.45
C GLN A 173 39.85 -6.65 -22.46
N ALA A 174 38.72 -6.84 -21.81
CA ALA A 174 38.17 -5.91 -20.84
C ALA A 174 37.41 -6.66 -19.76
N ARG A 175 37.10 -5.96 -18.65
CA ARG A 175 36.08 -6.41 -17.73
C ARG A 175 34.75 -6.22 -18.45
N LEU A 176 33.95 -7.26 -18.52
CA LEU A 176 32.70 -7.29 -19.27
C LEU A 176 31.48 -7.33 -18.38
N ASP A 177 31.63 -7.82 -17.15
CA ASP A 177 30.61 -7.82 -16.12
C ASP A 177 31.20 -8.15 -14.76
N ASP A 178 30.42 -7.96 -13.70
CA ASP A 178 30.73 -8.36 -12.34
C ASP A 178 29.47 -8.55 -11.51
N ALA A 179 29.61 -9.30 -10.41
CA ALA A 179 28.56 -9.46 -9.42
C ALA A 179 29.15 -9.30 -8.01
N THR A 180 28.47 -8.55 -7.17
CA THR A 180 28.85 -8.34 -5.78
C THR A 180 27.93 -9.10 -4.83
N PHE A 181 28.41 -9.38 -3.64
CA PHE A 181 27.62 -9.91 -2.53
C PHE A 181 28.35 -9.78 -1.20
N LEU A 182 27.63 -9.84 -0.10
CA LEU A 182 28.21 -9.81 1.24
C LEU A 182 28.50 -11.23 1.76
N LEU A 183 29.70 -11.45 2.27
CA LEU A 183 30.07 -12.68 2.98
C LEU A 183 30.11 -12.43 4.48
N PRO A 184 29.14 -12.93 5.27
CA PRO A 184 29.20 -12.87 6.73
C PRO A 184 30.16 -13.93 7.27
N VAL A 185 31.10 -13.49 8.11
CA VAL A 185 32.06 -14.32 8.83
C VAL A 185 31.78 -14.20 10.32
N ALA A 186 30.94 -15.08 10.84
CA ALA A 186 30.54 -15.10 12.24
C ALA A 186 31.62 -15.75 13.14
N GLY A 187 32.56 -16.46 12.56
CA GLY A 187 33.70 -17.07 13.25
C GLY A 187 34.62 -17.72 12.23
N LEU A 188 35.83 -17.99 12.60
CA LEU A 188 36.80 -18.62 11.67
C LEU A 188 37.09 -20.03 12.09
N PRO A 189 36.99 -20.98 11.15
CA PRO A 189 37.41 -22.37 11.38
C PRO A 189 38.95 -22.45 11.57
N ARG A 190 39.40 -23.56 12.08
CA ARG A 190 40.83 -23.87 12.16
C ARG A 190 41.45 -23.82 10.76
N ASP A 191 42.62 -23.20 10.67
CA ASP A 191 43.44 -23.28 9.46
C ASP A 191 44.12 -24.69 9.37
N THR A 192 43.63 -25.49 8.43
CA THR A 192 44.12 -26.85 8.24
C THR A 192 45.48 -26.90 7.50
N THR A 193 45.90 -25.81 6.89
CA THR A 193 47.19 -25.69 6.23
C THR A 193 48.35 -25.53 7.22
N VAL A 194 48.05 -25.16 8.46
CA VAL A 194 49.03 -24.99 9.55
C VAL A 194 49.06 -26.26 10.40
N PRO A 195 50.16 -27.04 10.35
CA PRO A 195 50.33 -28.29 11.12
C PRO A 195 50.38 -28.03 12.65
N ASP A 196 50.88 -26.86 13.05
CA ASP A 196 51.05 -26.52 14.47
C ASP A 196 49.76 -26.03 15.09
N LEU A 197 49.18 -26.86 15.95
CA LEU A 197 47.96 -26.50 16.71
C LEU A 197 48.18 -25.34 17.74
N ALA A 198 49.47 -25.02 18.04
CA ALA A 198 49.80 -23.92 18.91
C ALA A 198 49.93 -22.58 18.15
N ALA A 199 49.94 -22.60 16.81
CA ALA A 199 49.95 -21.41 16.00
C ALA A 199 48.62 -20.63 16.20
N PRO A 200 48.63 -19.31 16.12
CA PRO A 200 47.38 -18.49 16.29
C PRO A 200 46.24 -18.88 15.38
N THR A 201 46.53 -19.37 14.15
CA THR A 201 45.52 -19.81 13.18
C THR A 201 45.19 -21.31 13.29
N GLY A 202 45.92 -22.08 14.11
CA GLY A 202 45.67 -23.48 14.39
C GLY A 202 44.44 -23.78 15.25
N VAL A 203 43.81 -22.73 15.80
CA VAL A 203 42.62 -22.80 16.67
C VAL A 203 41.48 -22.04 15.99
N PRO A 204 40.24 -22.53 16.07
CA PRO A 204 39.09 -21.75 15.63
C PRO A 204 38.98 -20.42 16.39
N LEU A 205 38.60 -19.36 15.67
CA LEU A 205 38.38 -18.02 16.26
C LEU A 205 36.86 -17.77 16.37
N PRO A 206 36.29 -17.82 17.58
CA PRO A 206 34.88 -17.53 17.79
C PRO A 206 34.58 -16.01 17.63
N PRO A 207 33.30 -15.63 17.40
CA PRO A 207 32.90 -14.22 17.40
C PRO A 207 32.97 -13.61 18.82
N ASP A 208 32.96 -12.28 18.85
CA ASP A 208 32.86 -11.53 20.11
C ASP A 208 31.40 -11.45 20.57
N THR A 209 31.04 -12.24 21.58
CA THR A 209 29.67 -12.26 22.19
C THR A 209 29.55 -11.35 23.39
N GLY A 210 30.57 -10.51 23.69
CA GLY A 210 30.58 -9.63 24.88
C GLY A 210 29.50 -8.52 24.84
N ARG A 211 28.95 -8.22 23.66
CA ARG A 211 27.91 -7.19 23.48
C ARG A 211 26.86 -7.67 22.45
N PRO A 212 25.94 -8.55 22.86
CA PRO A 212 24.92 -9.06 21.97
C PRO A 212 23.97 -7.95 21.50
N VAL A 213 23.37 -8.13 20.32
CA VAL A 213 22.30 -7.25 19.83
C VAL A 213 20.94 -7.74 20.35
N ALA A 214 20.02 -6.82 20.64
CA ALA A 214 18.65 -7.16 20.99
C ALA A 214 17.83 -7.34 19.70
N ALA A 215 17.37 -8.56 19.40
CA ALA A 215 16.69 -8.89 18.15
C ALA A 215 15.18 -8.90 18.31
N THR A 216 14.50 -8.17 17.41
CA THR A 216 13.03 -8.17 17.24
C THR A 216 12.73 -8.40 15.76
N VAL A 217 11.81 -9.32 15.44
CA VAL A 217 11.44 -9.68 14.07
C VAL A 217 9.96 -9.40 13.85
N LEU A 218 9.64 -8.66 12.80
CA LEU A 218 8.28 -8.57 12.27
C LEU A 218 8.19 -9.47 11.03
N TRP A 219 7.27 -10.45 11.06
CA TRP A 219 7.09 -11.39 9.97
C TRP A 219 5.81 -11.06 9.21
N PRO A 220 5.89 -10.50 7.98
CA PRO A 220 4.74 -9.99 7.27
C PRO A 220 3.96 -11.10 6.55
N LEU A 221 2.64 -11.01 6.63
CA LEU A 221 1.70 -11.78 5.81
C LEU A 221 0.70 -10.81 5.20
N ALA A 222 0.99 -10.34 4.00
CA ALA A 222 0.19 -9.40 3.23
C ALA A 222 0.19 -9.76 1.74
N ASP A 223 -0.81 -9.27 1.02
CA ASP A 223 -0.89 -9.39 -0.44
C ASP A 223 -1.45 -8.09 -1.04
N ARG A 224 -1.36 -7.93 -2.35
CA ARG A 224 -2.02 -6.84 -3.04
C ARG A 224 -3.55 -7.00 -2.97
N PRO A 225 -4.33 -5.92 -3.05
CA PRO A 225 -5.79 -6.02 -3.03
C PRO A 225 -6.37 -6.86 -4.17
N ARG A 226 -7.16 -7.90 -3.82
CA ARG A 226 -7.73 -8.87 -4.78
C ARG A 226 -9.24 -8.77 -4.93
N LEU A 227 -9.97 -8.18 -3.98
CA LEU A 227 -11.41 -8.02 -4.09
C LEU A 227 -11.78 -7.06 -5.20
N ALA A 228 -12.80 -7.39 -5.98
CA ALA A 228 -13.37 -6.56 -7.03
C ALA A 228 -14.05 -5.34 -6.41
N ALA A 229 -13.76 -4.15 -6.92
CA ALA A 229 -14.15 -2.88 -6.32
C ALA A 229 -15.58 -2.44 -6.69
N GLY A 230 -16.14 -1.52 -5.89
CA GLY A 230 -17.43 -0.87 -6.16
C GLY A 230 -18.64 -1.75 -5.91
N LEU A 231 -18.49 -2.81 -5.13
CA LEU A 231 -19.58 -3.71 -4.74
C LEU A 231 -19.92 -3.49 -3.26
N PRO A 232 -21.17 -3.15 -2.91
CA PRO A 232 -21.58 -3.02 -1.52
C PRO A 232 -21.60 -4.39 -0.84
N GLY A 233 -21.53 -4.37 0.50
CA GLY A 233 -21.55 -5.58 1.31
C GLY A 233 -22.86 -6.35 1.20
N THR A 234 -22.75 -7.67 1.18
CA THR A 234 -23.87 -8.61 1.16
C THR A 234 -23.68 -9.68 2.22
N VAL A 235 -24.74 -10.42 2.58
CA VAL A 235 -24.65 -11.51 3.57
C VAL A 235 -24.52 -12.86 2.90
N ASP A 236 -25.24 -13.08 1.80
CA ASP A 236 -25.43 -14.39 1.20
C ASP A 236 -24.72 -14.57 -0.15
N GLU A 237 -24.22 -13.48 -0.74
CA GLU A 237 -23.61 -13.55 -2.07
C GLU A 237 -22.10 -13.88 -1.94
N LYS A 238 -21.61 -14.69 -2.89
CA LYS A 238 -20.17 -14.95 -3.01
C LYS A 238 -19.43 -13.66 -3.37
N VAL A 239 -18.31 -13.42 -2.70
CA VAL A 239 -17.42 -12.31 -3.05
C VAL A 239 -16.83 -12.50 -4.45
N ARG A 240 -16.38 -11.41 -5.04
CA ARG A 240 -15.76 -11.40 -6.36
C ARG A 240 -14.32 -10.95 -6.25
N LEU A 241 -13.41 -11.69 -6.84
CA LEU A 241 -11.98 -11.37 -6.95
C LEU A 241 -11.66 -10.98 -8.39
N ILE A 242 -10.64 -10.15 -8.56
CA ILE A 242 -10.20 -9.71 -9.90
C ILE A 242 -9.35 -10.75 -10.62
N ASP A 243 -8.78 -11.69 -9.89
CA ASP A 243 -7.98 -12.81 -10.42
C ASP A 243 -8.03 -14.00 -9.45
N ASP A 244 -7.34 -15.08 -9.79
CA ASP A 244 -7.24 -16.31 -9.01
C ASP A 244 -5.79 -16.59 -8.51
N GLU A 245 -4.90 -15.57 -8.58
CA GLU A 245 -3.50 -15.73 -8.20
C GLU A 245 -3.33 -15.97 -6.70
N LEU A 246 -4.22 -15.40 -5.87
CA LEU A 246 -4.20 -15.66 -4.43
C LEU A 246 -4.40 -17.14 -4.12
N ALA A 247 -5.21 -17.87 -4.91
CA ALA A 247 -5.35 -19.32 -4.78
C ALA A 247 -4.00 -20.03 -4.90
N THR A 248 -3.19 -19.66 -5.90
CA THR A 248 -1.84 -20.20 -6.10
C THR A 248 -0.89 -19.80 -4.96
N SER A 249 -1.01 -18.57 -4.46
CA SER A 249 -0.16 -18.08 -3.36
C SER A 249 -0.44 -18.80 -2.02
N LEU A 250 -1.67 -19.25 -1.79
CA LEU A 250 -2.09 -19.98 -0.60
C LEU A 250 -1.87 -21.49 -0.70
N ASP A 251 -1.76 -22.03 -1.91
CA ASP A 251 -1.52 -23.46 -2.14
C ASP A 251 -0.05 -23.83 -1.83
N ALA A 252 0.18 -25.13 -1.65
CA ALA A 252 1.51 -25.66 -1.27
C ALA A 252 2.62 -25.22 -2.24
N GLY A 253 3.63 -24.53 -1.73
CA GLY A 253 4.74 -23.93 -2.48
C GLY A 253 4.41 -22.58 -3.11
N GLY A 254 3.25 -22.00 -2.81
CA GLY A 254 2.97 -20.62 -3.15
C GLY A 254 3.54 -19.64 -2.11
N ARG A 255 3.67 -18.38 -2.47
CA ARG A 255 4.34 -17.34 -1.68
C ARG A 255 3.88 -17.26 -0.21
N LEU A 256 2.57 -17.22 0.03
CA LEU A 256 2.01 -17.13 1.38
C LEU A 256 2.13 -18.46 2.14
N ASP A 257 2.05 -19.59 1.44
CA ASP A 257 2.33 -20.90 2.03
C ASP A 257 3.81 -21.03 2.43
N ASP A 258 4.74 -20.59 1.59
CA ASP A 258 6.18 -20.64 1.87
C ASP A 258 6.56 -19.77 3.07
N LEU A 259 6.03 -18.54 3.17
CA LEU A 259 6.24 -17.66 4.34
C LEU A 259 5.70 -18.28 5.63
N LEU A 260 4.50 -18.87 5.57
CA LEU A 260 3.89 -19.52 6.73
C LEU A 260 4.66 -20.77 7.12
N THR A 261 5.02 -21.61 6.16
CA THR A 261 5.78 -22.87 6.37
C THR A 261 7.17 -22.62 6.93
N ALA A 262 7.88 -21.60 6.41
CA ALA A 262 9.21 -21.23 6.91
C ALA A 262 9.15 -20.81 8.38
N LEU A 263 8.16 -19.98 8.75
CA LEU A 263 7.98 -19.57 10.14
C LEU A 263 7.57 -20.72 11.04
N GLU A 264 6.58 -21.54 10.63
CA GLU A 264 6.16 -22.73 11.38
C GLU A 264 7.35 -23.64 11.69
N PHE A 265 8.18 -23.89 10.70
CA PHE A 265 9.37 -24.73 10.86
C PHE A 265 10.40 -24.08 11.80
N ALA A 266 10.72 -22.81 11.62
CA ALA A 266 11.78 -22.12 12.34
C ALA A 266 11.50 -22.03 13.86
N ILE A 267 10.23 -21.90 14.27
CA ILE A 267 9.84 -21.77 15.67
C ILE A 267 9.34 -23.07 16.31
N GLN A 268 9.52 -24.21 15.64
CA GLN A 268 9.21 -25.52 16.25
C GLN A 268 10.13 -25.79 17.44
N PRO A 269 9.66 -26.45 18.50
CA PRO A 269 10.49 -26.79 19.67
C PRO A 269 11.73 -27.65 19.37
N SER A 270 11.75 -28.34 18.24
CA SER A 270 12.91 -29.10 17.75
C SER A 270 13.99 -28.21 17.11
N VAL A 271 13.63 -27.03 16.61
CA VAL A 271 14.51 -26.05 15.93
C VAL A 271 14.83 -24.87 16.83
N ASP A 272 13.86 -24.40 17.61
CA ASP A 272 13.94 -23.31 18.59
C ASP A 272 13.59 -23.84 20.00
N PRO A 273 14.46 -24.67 20.60
CA PRO A 273 14.15 -25.37 21.87
C PRO A 273 13.95 -24.42 23.05
N ASP A 274 14.61 -23.27 23.03
CA ASP A 274 14.51 -22.24 24.08
C ASP A 274 13.41 -21.22 23.79
N GLY A 275 12.74 -21.30 22.65
CA GLY A 275 11.71 -20.37 22.21
C GLY A 275 12.23 -18.95 21.95
N ALA A 276 13.52 -18.78 21.76
CA ALA A 276 14.17 -17.46 21.63
C ALA A 276 13.74 -16.74 20.34
N LEU A 277 13.70 -17.45 19.20
CA LEU A 277 13.21 -16.91 17.94
C LEU A 277 11.71 -16.62 18.02
N ALA A 278 10.93 -17.53 18.56
CA ALA A 278 9.50 -17.36 18.75
C ALA A 278 9.17 -16.14 19.63
N ALA A 279 9.93 -15.91 20.72
CA ALA A 279 9.77 -14.74 21.60
C ALA A 279 10.14 -13.41 20.92
N SER A 280 11.11 -13.44 19.98
CA SER A 280 11.55 -12.27 19.22
C SER A 280 10.60 -11.91 18.08
N THR A 281 9.76 -12.85 17.64
CA THR A 281 8.97 -12.72 16.39
C THR A 281 7.54 -12.29 16.68
N CYS A 282 7.08 -11.29 15.94
CA CYS A 282 5.69 -10.85 15.91
C CYS A 282 5.17 -11.00 14.47
N VAL A 283 4.03 -11.68 14.29
CA VAL A 283 3.41 -11.87 12.98
C VAL A 283 2.60 -10.62 12.64
N ALA A 284 2.93 -9.98 11.52
CA ALA A 284 2.26 -8.79 11.03
C ALA A 284 1.33 -9.18 9.89
N VAL A 285 0.02 -8.97 10.08
CA VAL A 285 -0.99 -9.48 9.14
C VAL A 285 -1.81 -8.34 8.55
N ASP A 286 -1.99 -8.37 7.23
CA ASP A 286 -2.89 -7.45 6.54
C ASP A 286 -4.35 -7.89 6.73
N PRO A 287 -5.21 -7.02 7.31
CA PRO A 287 -6.63 -7.32 7.47
C PRO A 287 -7.35 -7.56 6.14
N ASP A 288 -6.95 -6.89 5.05
CA ASP A 288 -7.54 -7.09 3.73
C ASP A 288 -7.27 -8.50 3.18
N LEU A 289 -6.05 -9.00 3.36
CA LEU A 289 -5.72 -10.40 3.06
C LEU A 289 -6.63 -11.35 3.83
N LEU A 290 -6.80 -11.13 5.14
CA LEU A 290 -7.64 -12.01 5.98
C LEU A 290 -9.11 -11.97 5.59
N VAL A 291 -9.67 -10.80 5.30
CA VAL A 291 -11.05 -10.64 4.82
C VAL A 291 -11.24 -11.40 3.51
N THR A 292 -10.28 -11.27 2.61
CA THR A 292 -10.31 -11.93 1.29
C THR A 292 -10.23 -13.44 1.45
N VAL A 293 -9.26 -13.96 2.20
CA VAL A 293 -9.08 -15.40 2.44
C VAL A 293 -10.28 -15.98 3.18
N ALA A 294 -10.78 -15.32 4.23
CA ALA A 294 -11.97 -15.76 4.96
C ALA A 294 -13.22 -15.80 4.06
N ALA A 295 -13.35 -14.90 3.11
CA ALA A 295 -14.42 -14.95 2.11
C ALA A 295 -14.23 -16.11 1.12
N MET A 296 -13.00 -16.38 0.65
CA MET A 296 -12.66 -17.50 -0.23
C MET A 296 -13.02 -18.86 0.36
N THR A 297 -12.97 -19.03 1.70
CA THR A 297 -13.34 -20.28 2.39
C THR A 297 -14.80 -20.71 2.15
N ARG A 298 -15.67 -19.76 1.78
CA ARG A 298 -17.09 -20.01 1.46
C ARG A 298 -17.36 -20.14 -0.03
N GLY A 299 -16.30 -20.17 -0.85
CA GLY A 299 -16.37 -20.10 -2.30
C GLY A 299 -16.51 -18.65 -2.80
N TYR A 300 -15.92 -18.36 -3.93
CA TYR A 300 -15.85 -17.01 -4.52
C TYR A 300 -15.96 -17.08 -6.03
N LEU A 301 -16.13 -15.92 -6.65
CA LEU A 301 -16.17 -15.74 -8.09
C LEU A 301 -14.98 -14.92 -8.56
N VAL A 302 -14.53 -15.16 -9.78
CA VAL A 302 -13.49 -14.37 -10.43
C VAL A 302 -14.11 -13.60 -11.59
N VAL A 303 -13.82 -12.29 -11.64
CA VAL A 303 -14.34 -11.33 -12.61
C VAL A 303 -13.22 -10.49 -13.21
N ASP A 304 -13.52 -9.74 -14.26
CA ASP A 304 -12.63 -8.70 -14.78
C ASP A 304 -12.62 -7.49 -13.80
N ALA A 305 -11.45 -6.96 -13.51
CA ALA A 305 -11.30 -5.78 -12.64
C ALA A 305 -12.04 -4.55 -13.20
N ALA A 306 -12.10 -4.38 -14.52
CA ALA A 306 -12.81 -3.29 -15.19
C ALA A 306 -14.33 -3.50 -15.25
N ASP A 307 -14.82 -4.74 -15.07
CA ASP A 307 -16.25 -5.06 -15.05
C ASP A 307 -16.62 -5.96 -13.85
N PRO A 308 -16.60 -5.41 -12.63
CA PRO A 308 -16.85 -6.16 -11.40
C PRO A 308 -18.25 -6.77 -11.30
N THR A 309 -19.19 -6.31 -12.12
CA THR A 309 -20.57 -6.82 -12.20
C THR A 309 -20.80 -7.78 -13.37
N GLY A 310 -19.81 -7.96 -14.23
CA GLY A 310 -19.87 -8.72 -15.46
C GLY A 310 -19.86 -10.24 -15.27
N PRO A 311 -19.60 -10.95 -16.38
CA PRO A 311 -19.50 -12.41 -16.35
C PRO A 311 -18.45 -12.90 -15.37
N ALA A 312 -18.79 -13.93 -14.61
CA ALA A 312 -17.93 -14.47 -13.55
C ALA A 312 -17.71 -15.98 -13.75
N ARG A 313 -16.57 -16.48 -13.29
CA ARG A 313 -16.28 -17.92 -13.16
C ARG A 313 -16.09 -18.27 -11.68
N ASP A 314 -16.29 -19.52 -11.30
CA ASP A 314 -15.95 -19.97 -9.94
C ASP A 314 -14.43 -19.93 -9.74
N GLY A 315 -13.99 -19.47 -8.55
CA GLY A 315 -12.61 -19.52 -8.13
C GLY A 315 -12.20 -20.93 -7.70
N THR A 316 -10.88 -21.21 -7.73
CA THR A 316 -10.33 -22.56 -7.51
C THR A 316 -9.71 -22.76 -6.13
N GLY A 317 -9.46 -21.70 -5.37
CA GLY A 317 -8.63 -21.68 -4.13
C GLY A 317 -9.39 -21.91 -2.82
N THR A 318 -10.63 -22.42 -2.83
CA THR A 318 -11.42 -22.58 -1.59
C THR A 318 -10.74 -23.49 -0.56
N ASP A 319 -10.27 -24.66 -0.99
CA ASP A 319 -9.60 -25.63 -0.10
C ASP A 319 -8.26 -25.10 0.42
N ALA A 320 -7.48 -24.45 -0.44
CA ALA A 320 -6.22 -23.81 -0.05
C ALA A 320 -6.45 -22.68 0.96
N ALA A 321 -7.47 -21.86 0.77
CA ALA A 321 -7.84 -20.81 1.71
C ALA A 321 -8.24 -21.36 3.09
N VAL A 322 -9.00 -22.45 3.15
CA VAL A 322 -9.37 -23.14 4.40
C VAL A 322 -8.11 -23.66 5.10
N ALA A 323 -7.27 -24.41 4.39
CA ALA A 323 -6.07 -25.02 4.96
C ALA A 323 -5.09 -23.97 5.48
N TRP A 324 -4.83 -22.94 4.71
CA TRP A 324 -3.90 -21.86 5.08
C TRP A 324 -4.41 -21.06 6.28
N LEU A 325 -5.69 -20.68 6.30
CA LEU A 325 -6.28 -19.90 7.40
C LEU A 325 -6.29 -20.68 8.70
N ASP A 326 -6.57 -21.99 8.66
CA ASP A 326 -6.57 -22.83 9.85
C ASP A 326 -5.14 -23.03 10.40
N ARG A 327 -4.13 -23.17 9.53
CA ARG A 327 -2.72 -23.19 9.93
C ARG A 327 -2.29 -21.87 10.56
N LEU A 328 -2.65 -20.74 9.95
CA LEU A 328 -2.34 -19.42 10.51
C LEU A 328 -2.96 -19.25 11.90
N ARG A 329 -4.22 -19.60 12.07
CA ARG A 329 -4.89 -19.56 13.39
C ARG A 329 -4.14 -20.40 14.44
N ALA A 330 -3.75 -21.61 14.08
CA ALA A 330 -2.98 -22.47 14.97
C ALA A 330 -1.60 -21.88 15.32
N LEU A 331 -0.92 -21.28 14.32
CA LEU A 331 0.38 -20.65 14.51
C LEU A 331 0.34 -19.47 15.47
N VAL A 332 -0.68 -18.60 15.37
CA VAL A 332 -0.73 -17.32 16.09
C VAL A 332 -1.49 -17.37 17.42
N ALA A 333 -2.10 -18.50 17.80
CA ALA A 333 -3.01 -18.62 18.95
C ALA A 333 -2.45 -18.01 20.26
N ASP A 334 -1.16 -18.21 20.55
CA ASP A 334 -0.49 -17.73 21.76
C ASP A 334 0.74 -16.84 21.43
N ARG A 335 0.72 -16.13 20.30
CA ARG A 335 1.87 -15.38 19.82
C ARG A 335 1.57 -13.90 19.64
N CYS A 336 2.64 -13.12 19.49
CA CYS A 336 2.54 -11.71 19.13
C CYS A 336 1.97 -11.57 17.72
N VAL A 337 0.90 -10.78 17.59
CA VAL A 337 0.28 -10.41 16.31
C VAL A 337 0.13 -8.90 16.24
N VAL A 338 0.42 -8.34 15.09
CA VAL A 338 0.20 -6.92 14.73
C VAL A 338 -0.70 -6.89 13.50
N ALA A 339 -1.71 -6.04 13.52
CA ALA A 339 -2.44 -5.68 12.31
C ALA A 339 -1.73 -4.53 11.61
N VAL A 340 -1.34 -4.69 10.33
CA VAL A 340 -0.85 -3.57 9.53
C VAL A 340 -2.03 -2.68 9.10
N PRO A 341 -1.80 -1.43 8.62
CA PRO A 341 -2.85 -0.61 8.05
C PRO A 341 -3.62 -1.35 6.95
N PHE A 342 -4.94 -1.18 6.93
CA PHE A 342 -5.83 -1.91 6.02
C PHE A 342 -5.36 -1.81 4.56
N ALA A 343 -5.19 -2.94 3.88
CA ALA A 343 -4.75 -3.05 2.49
C ALA A 343 -3.43 -2.31 2.21
N GLN A 344 -2.56 -2.14 3.21
CA GLN A 344 -1.30 -1.39 3.09
C GLN A 344 -1.52 0.03 2.54
N ALA A 345 -2.65 0.67 2.93
CA ALA A 345 -2.98 2.02 2.46
C ALA A 345 -1.91 3.03 2.88
N ASP A 346 -1.56 3.94 1.96
CA ASP A 346 -0.67 5.07 2.24
C ASP A 346 -1.31 6.01 3.26
N LEU A 347 -0.72 6.09 4.45
CA LEU A 347 -1.28 6.87 5.56
C LEU A 347 -1.20 8.39 5.30
N SER A 348 -0.22 8.86 4.52
CA SER A 348 -0.13 10.27 4.12
C SER A 348 -1.25 10.62 3.14
N ALA A 349 -1.54 9.73 2.19
CA ALA A 349 -2.68 9.89 1.29
C ALA A 349 -4.02 9.82 2.03
N VAL A 350 -4.18 8.89 2.98
CA VAL A 350 -5.39 8.82 3.83
C VAL A 350 -5.56 10.10 4.64
N ALA A 351 -4.52 10.60 5.29
CA ALA A 351 -4.55 11.85 6.05
C ALA A 351 -4.93 13.04 5.16
N ALA A 352 -4.39 13.11 3.95
CA ALA A 352 -4.69 14.16 2.97
C ALA A 352 -6.17 14.16 2.53
N THR A 353 -6.91 13.04 2.67
CA THR A 353 -8.37 13.04 2.41
C THR A 353 -9.13 13.86 3.45
N GLY A 354 -8.66 13.93 4.69
CA GLY A 354 -9.36 14.54 5.81
C GLY A 354 -10.64 13.79 6.24
N ASP A 355 -10.84 12.55 5.79
CA ASP A 355 -12.00 11.71 6.12
C ASP A 355 -11.72 10.85 7.36
N ALA A 356 -12.39 11.18 8.48
CA ALA A 356 -12.22 10.46 9.74
C ALA A 356 -12.70 9.01 9.67
N ALA A 357 -13.66 8.68 8.81
CA ALA A 357 -14.12 7.30 8.66
C ALA A 357 -13.13 6.45 7.85
N LEU A 358 -12.43 7.04 6.87
CA LEU A 358 -11.30 6.38 6.20
C LEU A 358 -10.13 6.20 7.17
N ALA A 359 -9.77 7.21 7.96
CA ALA A 359 -8.73 7.09 8.98
C ALA A 359 -9.04 5.95 9.98
N GLN A 360 -10.29 5.89 10.48
CA GLN A 360 -10.76 4.82 11.36
C GLN A 360 -10.63 3.43 10.71
N ALA A 361 -11.03 3.29 9.45
CA ALA A 361 -10.94 2.04 8.70
C ALA A 361 -9.48 1.64 8.40
N ALA A 362 -8.60 2.61 8.14
CA ALA A 362 -7.19 2.36 7.83
C ALA A 362 -6.37 1.93 9.05
N VAL A 363 -6.63 2.50 10.25
CA VAL A 363 -5.71 2.40 11.40
C VAL A 363 -6.35 1.76 12.62
N ALA A 364 -7.60 2.09 12.95
CA ALA A 364 -8.20 1.67 14.20
C ALA A 364 -9.01 0.37 14.09
N SER A 365 -9.66 0.11 12.96
CA SER A 365 -10.43 -1.12 12.71
C SER A 365 -9.59 -2.37 12.39
N PRO A 366 -8.38 -2.28 11.80
CA PRO A 366 -7.54 -3.42 11.49
C PRO A 366 -7.35 -4.44 12.62
N PRO A 367 -7.00 -4.06 13.85
CA PRO A 367 -6.87 -5.01 14.96
C PRO A 367 -8.16 -5.78 15.26
N ASP A 368 -9.34 -5.14 15.15
CA ASP A 368 -10.62 -5.82 15.41
C ASP A 368 -10.94 -6.87 14.35
N VAL A 369 -10.58 -6.60 13.09
CA VAL A 369 -10.71 -7.55 11.97
C VAL A 369 -9.81 -8.75 12.19
N VAL A 370 -8.53 -8.52 12.50
CA VAL A 370 -7.55 -9.57 12.78
C VAL A 370 -8.00 -10.43 13.97
N ASP A 371 -8.38 -9.78 15.08
CA ASP A 371 -8.83 -10.48 16.31
C ASP A 371 -10.05 -11.35 16.03
N SER A 372 -11.03 -10.83 15.28
CA SER A 372 -12.26 -11.56 14.99
C SER A 372 -12.05 -12.76 14.06
N LEU A 373 -11.14 -12.67 13.09
CA LEU A 373 -10.90 -13.71 12.10
C LEU A 373 -9.92 -14.79 12.58
N LEU A 374 -8.94 -14.41 13.41
CA LEU A 374 -7.91 -15.32 13.90
C LEU A 374 -8.19 -15.83 15.33
N GLY A 375 -9.07 -15.18 16.10
CA GLY A 375 -9.36 -15.53 17.49
C GLY A 375 -8.23 -15.13 18.44
N VAL A 376 -7.53 -14.05 18.17
CA VAL A 376 -6.38 -13.56 18.95
C VAL A 376 -6.67 -12.19 19.57
N SER A 377 -5.70 -11.66 20.31
CA SER A 377 -5.67 -10.27 20.78
C SER A 377 -4.43 -9.60 20.19
N SER A 378 -4.58 -8.99 19.03
CA SER A 378 -3.50 -8.30 18.35
C SER A 378 -3.09 -7.01 19.07
N ARG A 379 -1.85 -6.59 18.87
CA ARG A 379 -1.33 -5.35 19.46
C ARG A 379 -1.97 -4.13 18.81
N ARG A 380 -2.32 -3.14 19.65
CA ARG A 380 -3.01 -1.91 19.24
C ARG A 380 -2.15 -0.66 19.46
N ASP A 381 -0.96 -0.83 20.04
CA ASP A 381 -0.04 0.21 20.44
C ASP A 381 1.07 0.48 19.41
N VAL A 382 0.99 -0.15 18.24
CA VAL A 382 1.91 0.05 17.13
C VAL A 382 1.18 0.12 15.81
N VAL A 383 1.64 1.02 14.92
CA VAL A 383 1.21 1.13 13.53
C VAL A 383 2.45 1.06 12.65
N TRP A 384 2.46 0.14 11.71
CA TRP A 384 3.54 -0.04 10.75
C TRP A 384 3.10 0.42 9.36
N PRO A 385 3.42 1.68 8.94
CA PRO A 385 3.18 2.14 7.58
C PRO A 385 3.96 1.30 6.55
N ALA A 386 3.32 0.89 5.47
CA ALA A 386 3.97 0.05 4.47
C ALA A 386 5.16 0.72 3.78
N ALA A 387 5.08 2.04 3.55
CA ALA A 387 6.19 2.84 3.02
C ALA A 387 7.38 2.98 4.00
N GLY A 388 7.22 2.63 5.28
CA GLY A 388 8.23 2.85 6.31
C GLY A 388 8.44 4.32 6.69
N THR A 389 7.73 5.24 6.07
CA THR A 389 7.74 6.69 6.31
C THR A 389 6.34 7.25 6.39
N VAL A 390 6.17 8.40 7.03
CA VAL A 390 4.92 9.17 7.07
C VAL A 390 5.25 10.66 7.11
N ASP A 391 4.31 11.50 6.66
CA ASP A 391 4.36 12.93 6.90
C ASP A 391 3.75 13.30 8.27
N THR A 392 3.87 14.57 8.65
CA THR A 392 3.33 15.06 9.91
C THR A 392 1.81 14.93 9.99
N ALA A 393 1.09 15.11 8.86
CA ALA A 393 -0.35 15.01 8.83
C ALA A 393 -0.84 13.57 9.09
N ALA A 394 -0.11 12.58 8.57
CA ALA A 394 -0.38 11.17 8.82
C ALA A 394 -0.09 10.78 10.28
N ALA A 395 1.01 11.28 10.86
CA ALA A 395 1.33 11.06 12.27
C ALA A 395 0.22 11.64 13.17
N ASP A 396 -0.19 12.88 12.93
CA ASP A 396 -1.29 13.53 13.66
C ASP A 396 -2.62 12.77 13.48
N MET A 397 -2.91 12.28 12.27
CA MET A 397 -4.10 11.46 11.99
C MET A 397 -4.08 10.17 12.82
N VAL A 398 -2.93 9.45 12.85
CA VAL A 398 -2.80 8.19 13.63
C VAL A 398 -3.02 8.46 15.11
N ALA A 399 -2.47 9.56 15.65
CA ALA A 399 -2.62 9.95 17.04
C ALA A 399 -4.07 10.37 17.37
N ALA A 400 -4.72 11.12 16.47
CA ALA A 400 -6.08 11.60 16.66
C ALA A 400 -7.15 10.51 16.45
N THR A 401 -6.83 9.40 15.76
CA THR A 401 -7.80 8.33 15.49
C THR A 401 -8.05 7.51 16.76
N PRO A 402 -9.26 7.49 17.32
CA PRO A 402 -9.55 6.79 18.57
C PRO A 402 -9.44 5.28 18.38
N ALA A 403 -9.08 4.56 19.46
CA ALA A 403 -9.12 3.09 19.45
C ALA A 403 -10.56 2.60 19.29
N SER A 404 -10.79 1.53 18.50
CA SER A 404 -12.13 1.01 18.24
C SER A 404 -12.80 0.37 19.48
N ALA A 405 -12.02 -0.16 20.43
CA ALA A 405 -12.56 -0.87 21.58
C ALA A 405 -12.97 0.09 22.72
N PRO A 406 -14.21 0.02 23.22
CA PRO A 406 -14.62 0.79 24.40
C PRO A 406 -13.79 0.39 25.62
N GLY A 407 -13.09 1.34 26.24
CA GLY A 407 -12.29 1.13 27.45
C GLY A 407 -10.83 0.76 27.20
N ALA A 408 -10.35 0.76 25.96
CA ALA A 408 -8.93 0.78 25.70
C ALA A 408 -8.33 2.07 26.28
N THR A 409 -7.38 1.93 27.21
CA THR A 409 -6.59 3.11 27.64
C THR A 409 -5.84 3.61 26.42
N ASP A 410 -6.01 4.87 26.13
CA ASP A 410 -5.35 5.58 25.03
C ASP A 410 -3.83 5.74 25.36
N SER A 411 -3.15 4.61 25.46
CA SER A 411 -1.69 4.58 25.45
C SER A 411 -1.31 4.83 24.00
N GLY A 412 -0.79 6.03 23.72
CA GLY A 412 -0.49 6.50 22.37
C GLY A 412 0.16 5.44 21.50
N ARG A 413 -0.26 5.34 20.26
CA ARG A 413 0.30 4.41 19.27
C ARG A 413 1.71 4.84 18.90
N SER A 414 2.62 3.88 18.80
CA SER A 414 3.96 4.12 18.26
C SER A 414 3.97 3.83 16.75
N LEU A 415 4.58 4.70 15.97
CA LEU A 415 4.84 4.46 14.55
C LEU A 415 6.11 3.62 14.39
N LEU A 416 6.10 2.61 13.54
CA LEU A 416 7.29 1.85 13.17
C LEU A 416 7.83 2.41 11.85
N LEU A 417 8.95 3.14 11.93
CA LEU A 417 9.48 3.93 10.81
C LEU A 417 10.92 3.51 10.46
N ALA A 418 11.27 3.70 9.19
CA ALA A 418 12.65 3.64 8.72
C ALA A 418 13.48 4.76 9.37
N ARG A 419 14.75 4.51 9.65
CA ARG A 419 15.62 5.50 10.28
C ARG A 419 15.84 6.74 9.40
N SER A 420 15.91 6.57 8.07
CA SER A 420 15.97 7.66 7.09
C SER A 420 14.71 8.54 7.07
N GLY A 421 13.56 8.03 7.51
CA GLY A 421 12.32 8.79 7.63
C GLY A 421 12.29 9.77 8.80
N VAL A 422 13.35 9.82 9.62
CA VAL A 422 13.40 10.64 10.84
C VAL A 422 14.77 11.28 11.00
N ASP A 423 14.81 12.61 11.15
CA ASP A 423 16.03 13.35 11.47
C ASP A 423 16.19 13.47 12.99
N VAL A 424 17.22 12.84 13.52
CA VAL A 424 17.57 12.83 14.95
C VAL A 424 18.67 13.87 15.21
N VAL A 425 18.37 14.86 16.03
CA VAL A 425 19.27 16.03 16.30
C VAL A 425 20.63 15.64 16.88
N ASP A 426 20.74 14.54 17.60
CA ASP A 426 22.02 14.09 18.18
C ASP A 426 22.61 12.91 17.41
N ALA A 427 23.53 13.24 16.49
CA ALA A 427 24.26 12.27 15.68
C ALA A 427 25.18 11.30 16.45
N GLY A 428 25.33 11.48 17.76
CA GLY A 428 26.17 10.62 18.62
C GLY A 428 25.51 9.35 19.09
N THR A 429 24.17 9.31 19.09
CA THR A 429 23.36 8.17 19.51
C THR A 429 22.43 7.71 18.39
N SER A 430 22.21 6.39 18.28
CA SER A 430 21.21 5.83 17.37
C SER A 430 20.11 5.21 18.23
N PRO A 431 19.11 5.98 18.66
CA PRO A 431 18.06 5.46 19.52
C PRO A 431 17.13 4.54 18.74
N ASP A 432 16.62 3.49 19.42
CA ASP A 432 15.59 2.60 18.86
C ASP A 432 14.21 3.26 18.86
N THR A 433 14.00 4.25 19.71
CA THR A 433 12.73 4.98 19.87
C THR A 433 12.99 6.48 19.97
N VAL A 434 12.10 7.27 19.39
CA VAL A 434 12.15 8.74 19.41
C VAL A 434 10.78 9.33 19.74
N LEU A 435 10.76 10.57 20.24
CA LEU A 435 9.57 11.41 20.25
C LEU A 435 9.53 12.19 18.92
N LEU A 436 8.36 12.40 18.37
CA LEU A 436 8.20 13.13 17.12
C LEU A 436 7.89 14.60 17.39
N ALA A 437 8.63 15.49 16.73
CA ALA A 437 8.44 16.93 16.82
C ALA A 437 7.30 17.39 15.90
N GLY A 438 6.49 18.36 16.37
CA GLY A 438 5.43 18.97 15.56
C GLY A 438 4.16 18.13 15.45
N THR A 439 4.11 16.99 16.14
CA THR A 439 2.93 16.11 16.26
C THR A 439 2.32 16.25 17.67
N ALA A 440 1.21 15.54 17.93
CA ALA A 440 0.61 15.51 19.26
C ALA A 440 1.63 15.00 20.31
N ALA A 441 1.59 15.55 21.53
CA ALA A 441 2.62 15.41 22.56
C ALA A 441 2.97 13.98 23.02
N SER A 442 2.26 12.96 22.57
CA SER A 442 2.46 11.55 22.90
C SER A 442 2.99 10.71 21.72
N ASP A 443 3.23 11.33 20.58
CA ASP A 443 3.60 10.58 19.38
C ASP A 443 5.03 10.07 19.49
N ARG A 444 5.17 8.78 19.31
CA ARG A 444 6.41 8.04 19.39
C ARG A 444 6.66 7.29 18.09
N ALA A 445 7.92 7.16 17.71
CA ALA A 445 8.33 6.23 16.68
C ALA A 445 9.34 5.22 17.24
N VAL A 446 9.24 4.00 16.73
CA VAL A 446 10.25 2.94 16.83
C VAL A 446 10.95 2.90 15.48
N LEU A 447 12.29 2.90 15.51
CA LEU A 447 13.09 2.98 14.29
C LEU A 447 13.71 1.63 13.95
N PHE A 448 13.59 1.24 12.68
CA PHE A 448 14.32 0.09 12.12
C PHE A 448 15.46 0.57 11.21
N GLY A 449 16.44 -0.30 10.98
CA GLY A 449 17.60 0.00 10.12
C GLY A 449 17.24 -0.12 8.64
N ASP A 450 17.53 0.92 7.89
CA ASP A 450 17.24 1.02 6.47
C ASP A 450 18.00 -0.04 5.67
N GLU A 451 19.27 -0.27 6.01
CA GLU A 451 20.15 -1.18 5.30
C GLU A 451 19.66 -2.63 5.36
N VAL A 452 19.22 -3.06 6.56
CA VAL A 452 18.67 -4.41 6.74
C VAL A 452 17.36 -4.57 5.97
N SER A 453 16.45 -3.58 6.08
CA SER A 453 15.15 -3.65 5.45
C SER A 453 15.24 -3.54 3.92
N SER A 454 16.14 -2.69 3.39
CA SER A 454 16.42 -2.60 1.95
C SER A 454 17.01 -3.89 1.40
N ALA A 455 17.98 -4.49 2.08
CA ALA A 455 18.56 -5.77 1.66
C ALA A 455 17.51 -6.90 1.69
N LEU A 456 16.66 -6.95 2.72
CA LEU A 456 15.53 -7.91 2.78
C LEU A 456 14.50 -7.70 1.66
N ALA A 457 14.29 -6.46 1.24
CA ALA A 457 13.38 -6.14 0.15
C ALA A 457 13.92 -6.59 -1.22
N GLY A 458 15.23 -6.77 -1.34
CA GLY A 458 15.88 -7.38 -2.50
C GLY A 458 15.70 -8.90 -2.60
N VAL A 459 15.33 -9.59 -1.51
CA VAL A 459 15.19 -11.05 -1.49
C VAL A 459 13.87 -11.48 -2.12
N GLY A 460 13.93 -12.45 -3.02
CA GLY A 460 12.78 -13.08 -3.64
C GLY A 460 12.69 -12.91 -5.15
N THR A 461 11.53 -13.30 -5.70
CA THR A 461 11.27 -13.27 -7.15
C THR A 461 11.07 -11.86 -7.67
N ASP A 462 10.47 -10.98 -6.85
CA ASP A 462 10.15 -9.61 -7.21
C ASP A 462 10.87 -8.65 -6.23
N PRO A 463 12.17 -8.37 -6.46
CA PRO A 463 12.92 -7.47 -5.61
C PRO A 463 12.36 -6.05 -5.74
N VAL A 464 12.22 -5.36 -4.60
CA VAL A 464 11.72 -3.98 -4.56
C VAL A 464 12.71 -3.08 -3.86
N THR A 465 12.80 -1.83 -4.31
CA THR A 465 13.53 -0.78 -3.59
C THR A 465 12.53 -0.02 -2.71
N PRO A 466 12.63 -0.11 -1.37
CA PRO A 466 11.69 0.57 -0.48
C PRO A 466 11.66 2.09 -0.68
N ALA A 467 10.49 2.69 -0.46
CA ALA A 467 10.28 4.14 -0.60
C ALA A 467 11.23 4.99 0.27
N PHE A 468 11.64 4.49 1.42
CA PHE A 468 12.58 5.15 2.33
C PHE A 468 14.04 5.10 1.85
N THR A 469 14.36 4.36 0.78
CA THR A 469 15.73 4.28 0.24
C THR A 469 16.09 5.60 -0.43
N PRO A 470 17.16 6.31 -0.02
CA PRO A 470 17.59 7.55 -0.64
C PRO A 470 17.94 7.35 -2.13
N ASP A 471 17.65 8.34 -2.98
CA ASP A 471 17.88 8.26 -4.44
C ASP A 471 19.30 7.85 -4.83
N ALA A 472 20.30 8.35 -4.11
CA ALA A 472 21.71 7.99 -4.33
C ALA A 472 22.05 6.52 -4.03
N GLN A 473 21.13 5.74 -3.44
CA GLN A 473 21.30 4.34 -3.06
C GLN A 473 20.33 3.42 -3.82
N ARG A 474 19.55 3.97 -4.73
CA ARG A 474 18.63 3.19 -5.57
C ARG A 474 19.43 2.58 -6.73
N ILE A 475 19.46 1.27 -6.78
CA ILE A 475 20.08 0.47 -7.84
C ILE A 475 19.06 -0.46 -8.48
N ASP A 476 19.37 -0.95 -9.67
CA ASP A 476 18.56 -1.97 -10.35
C ASP A 476 18.84 -3.35 -9.76
N LEU A 477 18.07 -3.73 -8.77
CA LEU A 477 18.16 -5.04 -8.10
C LEU A 477 17.88 -6.23 -9.02
N THR A 478 17.29 -6.00 -10.21
CA THR A 478 16.99 -7.08 -11.16
C THR A 478 18.22 -7.53 -11.94
N ALA A 479 19.29 -6.73 -11.91
CA ALA A 479 20.58 -7.08 -12.49
C ALA A 479 21.28 -8.19 -11.69
N ASP A 480 21.06 -8.24 -10.37
CA ASP A 480 21.69 -9.18 -9.48
C ASP A 480 20.97 -10.53 -9.42
N SER A 481 21.75 -11.59 -9.20
CA SER A 481 21.18 -12.92 -8.98
C SER A 481 20.45 -13.01 -7.63
N ARG A 482 19.44 -13.91 -7.53
CA ARG A 482 18.71 -14.14 -6.26
C ARG A 482 19.65 -14.53 -5.12
N THR A 483 20.68 -15.32 -5.41
CA THR A 483 21.68 -15.74 -4.41
C THR A 483 22.53 -14.58 -3.93
N ALA A 484 22.94 -13.67 -4.80
CA ALA A 484 23.69 -12.47 -4.42
C ALA A 484 22.84 -11.58 -3.48
N ARG A 485 21.58 -11.27 -3.87
CA ARG A 485 20.66 -10.48 -3.04
C ARG A 485 20.34 -11.15 -1.69
N LEU A 486 20.21 -12.48 -1.66
CA LEU A 486 20.05 -13.21 -0.40
C LEU A 486 21.30 -13.07 0.48
N GLN A 487 22.50 -13.21 -0.09
CA GLN A 487 23.75 -13.03 0.65
C GLN A 487 23.89 -11.62 1.23
N ASP A 488 23.46 -10.60 0.50
CA ASP A 488 23.42 -9.22 0.98
C ASP A 488 22.49 -9.07 2.19
N ALA A 489 21.30 -9.66 2.13
CA ALA A 489 20.37 -9.67 3.25
C ALA A 489 20.95 -10.41 4.48
N LEU A 490 21.57 -11.58 4.26
CA LEU A 490 22.20 -12.33 5.35
C LEU A 490 23.39 -11.58 5.95
N GLY A 491 24.16 -10.85 5.12
CA GLY A 491 25.25 -9.98 5.55
C GLY A 491 24.76 -8.80 6.36
N ALA A 492 23.74 -8.09 5.86
CA ALA A 492 23.14 -6.95 6.54
C ALA A 492 22.54 -7.34 7.89
N LEU A 493 21.83 -8.47 7.99
CA LEU A 493 21.28 -9.00 9.25
C LEU A 493 22.35 -9.27 10.32
N GLN A 494 23.54 -9.68 9.92
CA GLN A 494 24.63 -10.03 10.83
C GLN A 494 25.57 -8.84 11.15
N TYR A 495 25.47 -7.75 10.40
CA TYR A 495 26.39 -6.62 10.47
C TYR A 495 26.53 -6.06 11.88
N GLU A 496 25.42 -5.62 12.48
CA GLU A 496 25.46 -5.04 13.83
C GLU A 496 25.98 -6.03 14.89
N ALA A 497 25.67 -7.31 14.75
CA ALA A 497 26.09 -8.35 15.67
C ALA A 497 27.60 -8.64 15.58
N LEU A 498 28.19 -8.49 14.40
CA LEU A 498 29.61 -8.79 14.11
C LEU A 498 30.52 -7.56 14.22
N LEU A 499 30.00 -6.37 14.51
CA LEU A 499 30.82 -5.20 14.79
C LEU A 499 31.66 -5.42 16.07
N PRO A 500 33.00 -5.25 16.01
CA PRO A 500 33.86 -5.45 17.18
C PRO A 500 33.54 -4.46 18.28
N SER A 501 33.59 -4.90 19.53
CA SER A 501 33.33 -4.10 20.74
C SER A 501 34.31 -2.97 20.99
N GLY A 502 35.44 -2.93 20.30
CA GLY A 502 36.47 -1.89 20.39
C GLY A 502 37.44 -1.97 19.24
N ALA A 503 37.24 -1.20 18.17
CA ALA A 503 38.23 -1.06 17.10
C ALA A 503 39.30 -0.06 17.53
N PRO A 504 40.62 -0.34 17.35
CA PRO A 504 41.68 0.64 17.57
C PRO A 504 41.48 1.85 16.64
N GLY A 505 41.34 3.06 17.23
CA GLY A 505 41.22 4.30 16.47
C GLY A 505 39.83 4.84 16.24
N THR A 506 38.77 4.12 16.61
CA THR A 506 37.44 4.70 16.77
C THR A 506 37.21 5.08 18.21
N THR A 507 36.65 6.27 18.46
CA THR A 507 36.08 6.58 19.79
C THR A 507 35.21 5.39 20.19
N PRO A 508 35.44 4.79 21.39
CA PRO A 508 34.58 3.67 21.79
C PRO A 508 33.12 4.11 21.67
N ARG A 509 32.32 3.35 20.96
CA ARG A 509 30.86 3.50 20.92
C ARG A 509 30.24 3.20 22.31
N LEU A 510 30.96 3.51 23.37
CA LEU A 510 30.60 3.25 24.77
C LEU A 510 29.34 3.99 25.21
N ASP A 511 28.97 5.05 24.50
CA ASP A 511 27.80 5.88 24.79
C ASP A 511 26.59 5.61 23.88
N ARG A 512 26.70 4.74 22.87
CA ARG A 512 25.55 4.25 22.14
C ARG A 512 24.83 3.20 22.98
N GLY A 513 23.55 3.39 23.20
CA GLY A 513 22.66 2.47 23.94
C GLY A 513 22.78 0.99 23.53
N PRO A 514 21.98 0.10 24.05
CA PRO A 514 22.00 -1.32 23.66
C PRO A 514 21.88 -1.44 22.14
N ARG A 515 22.74 -2.26 21.52
CA ARG A 515 22.66 -2.53 20.08
C ARG A 515 21.35 -3.23 19.75
N SER A 516 20.71 -2.84 18.68
CA SER A 516 19.38 -3.31 18.28
C SER A 516 19.41 -3.87 16.84
N LEU A 517 18.71 -4.96 16.66
CA LEU A 517 18.41 -5.51 15.35
C LEU A 517 16.87 -5.64 15.23
N VAL A 518 16.25 -4.74 14.48
CA VAL A 518 14.83 -4.80 14.18
C VAL A 518 14.70 -5.26 12.73
N VAL A 519 14.26 -6.50 12.55
CA VAL A 519 14.11 -7.15 11.23
C VAL A 519 12.72 -6.85 10.70
N VAL A 520 12.66 -6.05 9.64
CA VAL A 520 11.41 -5.56 9.04
C VAL A 520 11.48 -5.76 7.52
N PRO A 521 11.10 -6.93 7.00
CA PRO A 521 10.94 -7.14 5.56
C PRO A 521 9.80 -6.27 4.99
N PRO A 522 9.71 -6.03 3.68
CA PRO A 522 8.57 -5.34 3.09
C PRO A 522 7.28 -6.12 3.38
N GLN A 523 6.15 -5.42 3.52
CA GLN A 523 4.88 -6.09 3.87
C GLN A 523 4.46 -7.10 2.79
N THR A 524 4.61 -6.75 1.52
CA THR A 524 4.42 -7.69 0.39
C THR A 524 5.78 -8.24 -0.01
N TRP A 525 6.25 -9.24 0.69
CA TRP A 525 7.56 -9.86 0.49
C TRP A 525 7.43 -11.16 -0.32
N THR A 526 8.40 -11.43 -1.22
CA THR A 526 8.32 -12.52 -2.22
C THR A 526 9.47 -13.55 -2.18
N PRO A 527 10.03 -13.92 -1.02
CA PRO A 527 11.00 -15.00 -0.93
C PRO A 527 10.33 -16.35 -1.23
N ASP A 528 11.08 -17.29 -1.71
CA ASP A 528 10.69 -18.69 -1.63
C ASP A 528 10.95 -19.26 -0.22
N ARG A 529 10.58 -20.52 -0.01
CA ARG A 529 10.73 -21.20 1.29
C ARG A 529 12.17 -21.27 1.76
N GLU A 530 13.13 -21.47 0.85
CA GLU A 530 14.55 -21.62 1.19
C GLU A 530 15.12 -20.27 1.62
N GLU A 531 14.82 -19.20 0.88
CA GLU A 531 15.23 -17.84 1.21
C GLU A 531 14.61 -17.35 2.54
N ALA A 532 13.31 -17.57 2.72
CA ALA A 532 12.62 -17.25 3.97
C ALA A 532 13.21 -18.01 5.16
N SER A 533 13.52 -19.30 4.98
CA SER A 533 14.16 -20.14 5.99
C SER A 533 15.59 -19.72 6.28
N ALA A 534 16.34 -19.24 5.27
CA ALA A 534 17.72 -18.74 5.45
C ALA A 534 17.74 -17.47 6.31
N VAL A 535 16.79 -16.55 6.08
CA VAL A 535 16.64 -15.33 6.90
C VAL A 535 16.33 -15.68 8.35
N LEU A 536 15.29 -16.51 8.60
CA LEU A 536 14.94 -16.94 9.97
C LEU A 536 16.05 -17.77 10.62
N GLY A 537 16.71 -18.63 9.84
CA GLY A 537 17.86 -19.44 10.26
C GLY A 537 19.05 -18.58 10.69
N THR A 538 19.27 -17.45 10.03
CA THR A 538 20.32 -16.49 10.38
C THR A 538 20.03 -15.81 11.71
N VAL A 539 18.81 -15.32 11.93
CA VAL A 539 18.39 -14.74 13.21
C VAL A 539 18.48 -15.78 14.35
N ALA A 540 17.99 -16.99 14.10
CA ALA A 540 18.10 -18.09 15.05
C ALA A 540 19.58 -18.47 15.34
N GLY A 541 20.45 -18.38 14.35
CA GLY A 541 21.89 -18.57 14.47
C GLY A 541 22.54 -17.51 15.38
N LEU A 542 22.18 -16.24 15.23
CA LEU A 542 22.63 -15.16 16.09
C LEU A 542 22.17 -15.34 17.54
N LEU A 543 20.92 -15.75 17.75
CA LEU A 543 20.38 -16.04 19.08
C LEU A 543 21.10 -17.23 19.73
N ARG A 544 21.26 -18.34 19.05
CA ARG A 544 21.93 -19.56 19.56
C ARG A 544 23.42 -19.36 19.83
N SER A 545 24.09 -18.53 19.06
CA SER A 545 25.52 -18.24 19.27
C SER A 545 25.78 -17.20 20.37
N GLY A 546 24.75 -16.56 20.92
CA GLY A 546 24.86 -15.48 21.89
C GLY A 546 25.30 -14.13 21.29
N LEU A 547 25.31 -14.02 19.96
CA LEU A 547 25.49 -12.74 19.26
C LEU A 547 24.25 -11.85 19.33
N ALA A 548 23.09 -12.46 19.54
CA ALA A 548 21.84 -11.76 19.79
C ALA A 548 21.14 -12.28 21.04
N THR A 549 20.30 -11.43 21.63
CA THR A 549 19.34 -11.78 22.69
C THR A 549 17.93 -11.55 22.19
N PRO A 550 16.96 -12.41 22.55
CA PRO A 550 15.58 -12.22 22.15
C PRO A 550 15.00 -10.95 22.78
N ARG A 551 14.30 -10.14 22.00
CA ARG A 551 13.57 -8.96 22.46
C ARG A 551 12.15 -8.98 21.87
N PRO A 552 11.14 -9.29 22.69
CA PRO A 552 9.74 -9.15 22.28
C PRO A 552 9.43 -7.72 21.82
N LEU A 553 8.51 -7.58 20.86
CA LEU A 553 8.06 -6.26 20.37
C LEU A 553 7.53 -5.37 21.51
N ALA A 554 6.91 -5.96 22.53
CA ALA A 554 6.44 -5.24 23.72
C ALA A 554 7.58 -4.52 24.45
N ASP A 555 8.74 -5.17 24.58
CA ASP A 555 9.90 -4.60 25.26
C ASP A 555 10.53 -3.48 24.42
N LEU A 556 10.55 -3.64 23.09
CA LEU A 556 11.01 -2.59 22.18
C LEU A 556 10.10 -1.35 22.27
N LEU A 557 8.79 -1.53 22.25
CA LEU A 557 7.81 -0.45 22.43
C LEU A 557 7.88 0.18 23.83
N GLY A 558 8.35 -0.56 24.83
CA GLY A 558 8.55 -0.09 26.19
C GLY A 558 9.81 0.77 26.42
N VAL A 559 10.72 0.84 25.45
CA VAL A 559 11.96 1.64 25.57
C VAL A 559 11.60 3.12 25.70
N THR A 560 12.15 3.79 26.72
CA THR A 560 11.95 5.24 26.92
C THR A 560 12.71 6.03 25.86
N PRO A 561 12.03 6.84 25.04
CA PRO A 561 12.72 7.66 24.04
C PRO A 561 13.56 8.77 24.68
N PRO A 562 14.58 9.28 24.00
CA PRO A 562 15.28 10.49 24.38
C PRO A 562 14.32 11.67 24.57
N ALA A 563 14.70 12.63 25.43
CA ALA A 563 13.86 13.80 25.69
C ALA A 563 13.82 14.79 24.51
N GLU A 564 14.84 14.77 23.66
CA GLU A 564 14.94 15.63 22.49
C GLU A 564 14.15 15.00 21.33
N PRO A 565 13.11 15.70 20.81
CA PRO A 565 12.28 15.14 19.75
C PRO A 565 13.00 15.16 18.40
N ALA A 566 12.71 14.16 17.57
CA ALA A 566 13.17 14.05 16.20
C ALA A 566 12.13 14.62 15.22
N THR A 567 12.57 15.07 14.05
CA THR A 567 11.67 15.58 13.00
C THR A 567 11.42 14.52 11.93
N LEU A 568 10.17 14.44 11.46
CA LEU A 568 9.86 13.60 10.31
C LEU A 568 10.50 14.17 9.05
N VAL A 569 11.10 13.30 8.25
CA VAL A 569 11.59 13.62 6.91
C VAL A 569 10.44 13.35 5.96
N SER A 570 10.12 14.29 5.08
CA SER A 570 9.03 14.10 4.10
C SER A 570 9.27 12.84 3.28
N PRO A 571 8.22 12.02 3.07
CA PRO A 571 8.35 10.84 2.21
C PRO A 571 8.76 11.23 0.80
N SER A 572 9.39 10.28 0.10
CA SER A 572 9.72 10.40 -1.32
C SER A 572 8.45 10.51 -2.18
N ASP A 573 8.59 10.85 -3.48
CA ASP A 573 7.49 11.07 -4.44
C ASP A 573 6.63 9.82 -4.79
N GLU A 574 6.75 8.71 -4.06
CA GLU A 574 6.01 7.46 -4.27
C GLU A 574 4.57 7.45 -3.71
N SER A 575 4.06 8.60 -3.27
CA SER A 575 2.67 8.74 -2.82
C SER A 575 1.67 8.53 -3.97
N PRO A 576 0.45 8.02 -3.68
CA PRO A 576 -0.60 7.91 -4.68
C PRO A 576 -0.87 9.24 -5.38
N GLU A 577 -1.27 9.18 -6.67
CA GLU A 577 -1.64 10.36 -7.41
C GLU A 577 -2.66 11.23 -6.67
N GLN A 578 -2.47 12.54 -6.70
CA GLN A 578 -3.37 13.50 -6.07
C GLN A 578 -4.83 13.35 -6.53
N SER A 579 -5.05 12.89 -7.75
CA SER A 579 -6.38 12.59 -8.31
C SER A 579 -7.10 11.49 -7.52
N LEU A 580 -6.38 10.44 -7.10
CA LEU A 580 -6.93 9.35 -6.27
C LEU A 580 -7.31 9.85 -4.87
N VAL A 581 -6.49 10.71 -4.28
CA VAL A 581 -6.77 11.33 -2.96
C VAL A 581 -8.03 12.18 -3.02
N VAL A 582 -8.20 12.99 -4.07
CA VAL A 582 -9.41 13.80 -4.29
C VAL A 582 -10.63 12.90 -4.45
N THR A 583 -10.54 11.86 -5.30
CA THR A 583 -11.63 10.89 -5.48
C THR A 583 -11.99 10.20 -4.16
N ALA A 584 -10.99 9.74 -3.39
CA ALA A 584 -11.22 9.07 -2.11
C ALA A 584 -11.95 10.00 -1.12
N ARG A 585 -11.57 11.29 -1.05
CA ARG A 585 -12.25 12.30 -0.22
C ARG A 585 -13.70 12.47 -0.61
N GLU A 586 -13.97 12.71 -1.90
CA GLU A 586 -15.30 12.93 -2.43
C GLU A 586 -16.21 11.72 -2.21
N GLN A 587 -15.72 10.54 -2.56
CA GLN A 587 -16.51 9.32 -2.44
C GLN A 587 -16.68 8.88 -0.97
N GLY A 588 -15.70 9.11 -0.11
CA GLY A 588 -15.79 8.86 1.33
C GLY A 588 -16.94 9.64 1.97
N GLY A 589 -17.09 10.91 1.62
CA GLY A 589 -18.23 11.74 2.04
C GLY A 589 -19.56 11.19 1.55
N ARG A 590 -19.64 10.75 0.28
CA ARG A 590 -20.87 10.15 -0.29
C ARG A 590 -21.22 8.82 0.39
N ILE A 591 -20.23 7.95 0.66
CA ILE A 591 -20.45 6.70 1.40
C ILE A 591 -21.01 6.99 2.79
N THR A 592 -20.46 7.97 3.48
CA THR A 592 -20.91 8.38 4.83
C THR A 592 -22.35 8.92 4.79
N ALA A 593 -22.70 9.76 3.82
CA ALA A 593 -24.05 10.26 3.63
C ALA A 593 -25.05 9.14 3.28
N LEU A 594 -24.65 8.19 2.40
CA LEU A 594 -25.46 7.02 2.10
C LEU A 594 -25.68 6.17 3.36
N GLN A 595 -24.61 5.83 4.09
CA GLN A 595 -24.68 5.01 5.29
C GLN A 595 -25.59 5.61 6.37
N SER A 596 -25.57 6.95 6.54
CA SER A 596 -26.43 7.64 7.51
C SER A 596 -27.91 7.56 7.15
N ALA A 597 -28.25 7.44 5.87
CA ALA A 597 -29.63 7.32 5.39
C ALA A 597 -30.17 5.88 5.44
N LEU A 598 -29.26 4.87 5.50
CA LEU A 598 -29.66 3.46 5.54
C LEU A 598 -30.35 3.12 6.87
N VAL A 599 -31.36 2.25 6.79
CA VAL A 599 -32.14 1.78 7.95
C VAL A 599 -32.08 0.27 8.03
N GLN A 600 -31.63 -0.24 9.19
CA GLN A 600 -31.55 -1.69 9.43
C GLN A 600 -32.95 -2.29 9.58
N ASP A 601 -33.24 -3.37 8.85
CA ASP A 601 -34.37 -4.26 9.15
C ASP A 601 -33.94 -5.22 10.27
N PRO A 602 -34.64 -5.25 11.43
CA PRO A 602 -34.34 -6.18 12.51
C PRO A 602 -34.38 -7.68 12.11
N ARG A 603 -34.99 -8.00 10.98
CA ARG A 603 -35.07 -9.37 10.42
C ARG A 603 -33.91 -9.71 9.51
N SER A 604 -33.07 -8.74 9.16
CA SER A 604 -31.87 -8.92 8.30
C SER A 604 -30.60 -8.79 9.14
N SER A 605 -29.61 -9.62 8.86
CA SER A 605 -28.26 -9.50 9.40
C SER A 605 -27.44 -8.43 8.67
N LEU A 606 -27.90 -7.90 7.54
CA LEU A 606 -27.27 -6.82 6.80
C LEU A 606 -27.51 -5.49 7.52
N THR A 607 -26.44 -4.94 8.10
CA THR A 607 -26.45 -3.62 8.74
C THR A 607 -26.00 -2.52 7.77
N PRO A 608 -26.34 -1.22 8.03
CA PRO A 608 -25.78 -0.09 7.27
C PRO A 608 -24.24 -0.12 7.19
N ALA A 609 -23.59 -0.49 8.30
CA ALA A 609 -22.13 -0.61 8.34
C ALA A 609 -21.60 -1.73 7.44
N LEU A 610 -22.19 -2.94 7.51
CA LEU A 610 -21.81 -4.06 6.65
C LEU A 610 -22.06 -3.78 5.17
N PHE A 611 -23.10 -3.01 4.84
CA PHE A 611 -23.37 -2.62 3.45
C PHE A 611 -22.33 -1.63 2.92
N ALA A 612 -21.93 -0.63 3.72
CA ALA A 612 -21.06 0.46 3.30
C ALA A 612 -19.55 0.15 3.45
N ALA A 613 -19.16 -0.77 4.35
CA ALA A 613 -17.77 -1.06 4.67
C ALA A 613 -16.93 -1.45 3.43
N PRO A 614 -17.35 -2.37 2.54
CA PRO A 614 -16.54 -2.74 1.38
C PRO A 614 -16.27 -1.56 0.43
N LEU A 615 -17.24 -0.64 0.26
CA LEU A 615 -17.04 0.55 -0.57
C LEU A 615 -15.98 1.49 0.03
N ARG A 616 -15.93 1.62 1.38
CA ARG A 616 -14.92 2.42 2.08
C ARG A 616 -13.56 1.72 2.04
N GLU A 617 -13.53 0.41 2.24
CA GLU A 617 -12.33 -0.41 2.12
C GLU A 617 -11.74 -0.36 0.71
N ASP A 618 -12.57 -0.28 -0.33
CA ASP A 618 -12.12 -0.15 -1.72
C ASP A 618 -11.41 1.18 -1.98
N LEU A 619 -11.78 2.26 -1.29
CA LEU A 619 -11.03 3.52 -1.33
C LEU A 619 -9.64 3.35 -0.69
N LEU A 620 -9.53 2.62 0.41
CA LEU A 620 -8.23 2.29 1.01
C LEU A 620 -7.39 1.40 0.09
N ARG A 621 -8.01 0.41 -0.56
CA ARG A 621 -7.35 -0.43 -1.58
C ARG A 621 -6.86 0.37 -2.79
N ALA A 622 -7.57 1.44 -3.18
CA ALA A 622 -7.12 2.36 -4.24
C ALA A 622 -5.94 3.24 -3.80
N LEU A 623 -5.81 3.50 -2.49
CA LEU A 623 -4.67 4.22 -1.89
C LEU A 623 -3.57 3.28 -1.40
N SER A 624 -3.59 1.99 -1.75
CA SER A 624 -2.59 1.00 -1.35
C SER A 624 -1.21 1.32 -1.94
N THR A 625 -0.17 1.04 -1.15
CA THR A 625 1.23 1.08 -1.61
C THR A 625 1.71 -0.28 -2.11
N ALA A 626 0.89 -1.33 -2.00
CA ALA A 626 1.28 -2.68 -2.42
C ALA A 626 1.65 -2.74 -3.90
N GLY A 627 2.84 -3.24 -4.21
CA GLY A 627 3.37 -3.33 -5.57
C GLY A 627 4.00 -2.05 -6.11
N ARG A 628 4.04 -0.94 -5.37
CA ARG A 628 4.84 0.25 -5.71
C ARG A 628 6.32 -0.07 -5.50
N GLY A 629 7.18 0.54 -6.29
CA GLY A 629 8.62 0.21 -6.33
C GLY A 629 9.02 -0.76 -7.45
N GLY A 630 8.06 -1.17 -8.30
CA GLY A 630 8.26 -1.96 -9.51
C GLY A 630 7.74 -1.21 -10.75
N ALA A 631 6.85 -1.82 -11.53
CA ALA A 631 6.20 -1.18 -12.69
C ALA A 631 5.13 -0.16 -12.23
N GLU A 632 5.54 1.02 -11.79
CA GLU A 632 4.68 2.08 -11.21
C GLU A 632 3.43 2.37 -12.05
N SER A 633 3.58 2.49 -13.38
CA SER A 633 2.45 2.78 -14.27
C SER A 633 1.33 1.73 -14.21
N ALA A 634 1.67 0.45 -14.08
CA ALA A 634 0.67 -0.62 -14.01
C ALA A 634 -0.09 -0.62 -12.68
N VAL A 635 0.61 -0.31 -11.58
CA VAL A 635 0.00 -0.21 -10.23
C VAL A 635 -0.93 1.01 -10.15
N GLU A 636 -0.51 2.15 -10.72
CA GLU A 636 -1.34 3.34 -10.79
C GLU A 636 -2.58 3.15 -11.66
N ASP A 637 -2.45 2.49 -12.82
CA ASP A 637 -3.58 2.16 -13.68
C ASP A 637 -4.58 1.25 -12.96
N ALA A 638 -4.10 0.24 -12.23
CA ALA A 638 -4.96 -0.63 -11.42
C ALA A 638 -5.67 0.14 -10.29
N ALA A 639 -4.99 1.09 -9.65
CA ALA A 639 -5.58 1.95 -8.63
C ALA A 639 -6.68 2.87 -9.21
N ARG A 640 -6.45 3.45 -10.40
CA ARG A 640 -7.46 4.25 -11.13
C ARG A 640 -8.68 3.41 -11.52
N VAL A 641 -8.47 2.22 -12.10
CA VAL A 641 -9.56 1.29 -12.45
C VAL A 641 -10.40 0.96 -11.21
N ARG A 642 -9.75 0.72 -10.07
CA ARG A 642 -10.44 0.47 -8.80
C ARG A 642 -11.25 1.69 -8.34
N ALA A 643 -10.67 2.88 -8.36
CA ALA A 643 -11.34 4.12 -7.98
C ALA A 643 -12.57 4.40 -8.86
N ASP A 644 -12.45 4.21 -10.17
CA ASP A 644 -13.56 4.35 -11.13
C ASP A 644 -14.68 3.33 -10.86
N ALA A 645 -14.33 2.09 -10.51
CA ALA A 645 -15.30 1.07 -10.13
C ALA A 645 -16.05 1.44 -8.83
N VAL A 646 -15.36 2.07 -7.86
CA VAL A 646 -15.99 2.58 -6.63
C VAL A 646 -16.99 3.69 -6.97
N VAL A 647 -16.57 4.67 -7.79
CA VAL A 647 -17.45 5.76 -8.24
C VAL A 647 -18.72 5.17 -8.89
N ALA A 648 -18.55 4.26 -9.86
CA ALA A 648 -19.66 3.61 -10.52
C ALA A 648 -20.53 2.79 -9.56
N GLY A 649 -19.94 2.15 -8.54
CA GLY A 649 -20.65 1.39 -7.50
C GLY A 649 -21.54 2.29 -6.65
N ILE A 650 -20.99 3.42 -6.21
CA ILE A 650 -21.71 4.42 -5.42
C ILE A 650 -22.83 5.02 -6.26
N ASP A 651 -22.58 5.38 -7.52
CA ASP A 651 -23.59 5.92 -8.42
C ASP A 651 -24.74 4.94 -8.62
N ARG A 652 -24.44 3.63 -8.76
CA ARG A 652 -25.47 2.59 -8.79
C ARG A 652 -26.28 2.53 -7.51
N ALA A 653 -25.62 2.64 -6.35
CA ALA A 653 -26.31 2.60 -5.05
C ALA A 653 -27.26 3.81 -4.89
N TYR A 654 -26.82 5.01 -5.25
CA TYR A 654 -27.64 6.20 -5.27
C TYR A 654 -28.76 6.10 -6.29
N GLY A 655 -28.48 5.60 -7.50
CA GLY A 655 -29.47 5.40 -8.58
C GLY A 655 -30.49 4.29 -8.30
N ALA A 656 -30.26 3.43 -7.30
CA ALA A 656 -31.17 2.36 -6.93
C ALA A 656 -32.42 2.84 -6.17
N VAL A 657 -32.47 4.11 -5.76
CA VAL A 657 -33.60 4.72 -5.07
C VAL A 657 -34.26 5.73 -6.00
N THR A 658 -35.47 5.45 -6.46
CA THR A 658 -36.11 6.21 -7.56
C THR A 658 -37.57 6.57 -7.25
N ILE A 659 -38.07 7.63 -7.90
CA ILE A 659 -39.48 7.93 -7.97
C ILE A 659 -40.03 7.39 -9.29
N LEU A 660 -41.05 6.56 -9.19
CA LEU A 660 -41.80 6.11 -10.38
C LEU A 660 -42.83 7.17 -10.71
N ALA A 661 -42.58 7.96 -11.75
CA ALA A 661 -43.55 8.92 -12.24
C ALA A 661 -44.75 8.22 -12.86
N PRO A 662 -45.99 8.61 -12.54
CA PRO A 662 -47.15 8.10 -13.26
C PRO A 662 -47.10 8.55 -14.72
N GLY A 663 -47.24 7.58 -15.64
CA GLY A 663 -47.24 7.89 -17.06
C GLY A 663 -48.46 8.75 -17.43
N GLY A 664 -48.18 9.95 -17.90
CA GLY A 664 -49.20 10.85 -18.39
C GLY A 664 -49.52 12.06 -17.52
N VAL A 665 -50.64 12.76 -17.80
CA VAL A 665 -51.07 13.96 -17.04
C VAL A 665 -51.83 13.53 -15.81
N PHE A 666 -51.35 13.91 -14.62
CA PHE A 666 -52.07 13.70 -13.37
C PHE A 666 -53.19 14.74 -13.21
N THR A 667 -54.44 14.28 -13.22
CA THR A 667 -55.58 15.17 -13.09
C THR A 667 -56.06 15.19 -11.64
N LEU A 668 -55.89 16.32 -10.95
CA LEU A 668 -56.41 16.52 -9.61
C LEU A 668 -57.94 16.67 -9.62
N ALA A 669 -58.61 15.90 -8.79
CA ALA A 669 -60.07 15.89 -8.72
C ALA A 669 -60.66 17.19 -8.11
N SER A 670 -59.86 17.91 -7.31
CA SER A 670 -60.20 19.19 -6.65
C SER A 670 -58.98 20.08 -6.51
N GLU A 671 -59.18 21.38 -6.10
CA GLU A 671 -58.09 22.32 -5.79
C GLU A 671 -57.19 21.86 -4.67
N ALA A 672 -57.61 20.97 -3.79
CA ALA A 672 -56.83 20.33 -2.73
C ALA A 672 -56.99 18.81 -2.86
N SER A 673 -56.04 18.15 -3.51
CA SER A 673 -56.01 16.71 -3.69
C SER A 673 -54.56 16.20 -3.53
N PRO A 674 -54.34 15.09 -2.82
CA PRO A 674 -52.99 14.56 -2.69
C PRO A 674 -52.52 13.97 -4.05
N LEU A 675 -51.24 14.25 -4.37
CA LEU A 675 -50.50 13.57 -5.41
C LEU A 675 -50.07 12.20 -4.89
N LEU A 676 -50.29 11.17 -5.68
CA LEU A 676 -49.82 9.83 -5.37
C LEU A 676 -48.55 9.55 -6.18
N LEU A 677 -47.44 9.43 -5.48
CA LEU A 677 -46.17 9.03 -6.04
C LEU A 677 -45.78 7.65 -5.50
N VAL A 678 -44.97 6.94 -6.22
CA VAL A 678 -44.37 5.67 -5.75
C VAL A 678 -42.88 5.85 -5.69
N ALA A 679 -42.32 5.80 -4.48
CA ALA A 679 -40.87 5.71 -4.30
C ALA A 679 -40.47 4.23 -4.23
N ARG A 680 -39.43 3.87 -4.94
CA ARG A 680 -38.88 2.51 -5.05
C ARG A 680 -37.45 2.48 -4.54
N ASN A 681 -37.14 1.48 -3.75
CA ASN A 681 -35.81 1.15 -3.27
C ASN A 681 -35.40 -0.23 -3.77
N ASP A 682 -34.41 -0.30 -4.64
CA ASP A 682 -33.84 -1.54 -5.16
C ASP A 682 -32.67 -2.06 -4.32
N LEU A 683 -32.20 -1.29 -3.30
CA LEU A 683 -31.17 -1.73 -2.39
C LEU A 683 -31.63 -2.90 -1.52
N PRO A 684 -30.73 -3.81 -1.12
CA PRO A 684 -31.07 -4.93 -0.22
C PRO A 684 -31.31 -4.50 1.24
N ILE A 685 -31.19 -3.23 1.55
CA ILE A 685 -31.35 -2.62 2.87
C ILE A 685 -32.34 -1.46 2.82
N GLY A 686 -33.06 -1.19 3.93
CA GLY A 686 -33.98 -0.06 4.02
C GLY A 686 -33.27 1.29 3.95
N ILE A 687 -33.97 2.33 3.49
CA ILE A 687 -33.43 3.70 3.42
C ILE A 687 -34.47 4.72 3.84
N ALA A 688 -34.04 5.73 4.59
CA ALA A 688 -34.80 6.92 4.93
C ALA A 688 -34.52 8.01 3.91
N VAL A 689 -35.57 8.59 3.33
CA VAL A 689 -35.48 9.59 2.26
C VAL A 689 -36.35 10.77 2.56
N ASN A 690 -35.97 11.97 2.14
CA ASN A 690 -36.77 13.17 2.09
C ASN A 690 -37.23 13.39 0.65
N LEU A 691 -38.49 13.86 0.49
CA LEU A 691 -39.01 14.22 -0.81
C LEU A 691 -38.91 15.76 -0.97
N ALA A 692 -38.09 16.17 -1.94
CA ALA A 692 -38.09 17.58 -2.35
C ALA A 692 -39.00 17.77 -3.57
N VAL A 693 -39.69 18.91 -3.61
CA VAL A 693 -40.64 19.22 -4.68
C VAL A 693 -40.34 20.60 -5.21
N ASP A 694 -40.01 20.69 -6.50
CA ASP A 694 -39.95 21.98 -7.21
C ASP A 694 -41.24 22.19 -7.98
N ALA A 695 -42.05 23.10 -7.49
CA ALA A 695 -43.39 23.39 -8.02
C ALA A 695 -43.52 24.86 -8.42
N PRO A 696 -44.25 25.15 -9.52
CA PRO A 696 -44.57 26.52 -9.90
C PRO A 696 -45.35 27.28 -8.79
N GLN A 697 -45.26 28.61 -8.74
CA GLN A 697 -45.92 29.49 -7.73
C GLN A 697 -47.44 29.25 -7.62
N ALA A 698 -48.07 28.70 -8.64
CA ALA A 698 -49.50 28.38 -8.63
C ALA A 698 -49.83 27.05 -7.92
N MET A 699 -48.84 26.35 -7.41
CA MET A 699 -49.02 25.09 -6.69
C MET A 699 -48.26 25.13 -5.38
N GLU A 700 -48.98 24.91 -4.29
CA GLU A 700 -48.41 24.74 -2.95
C GLU A 700 -48.37 23.25 -2.60
N VAL A 701 -47.20 22.75 -2.23
CA VAL A 701 -47.00 21.36 -1.86
C VAL A 701 -46.55 21.31 -0.41
N GLU A 702 -47.19 20.43 0.36
CA GLU A 702 -46.88 20.26 1.79
C GLU A 702 -45.74 19.24 1.94
N ASP A 703 -44.74 19.54 2.75
CA ASP A 703 -43.67 18.64 3.10
C ASP A 703 -44.21 17.43 3.91
N ILE A 704 -43.93 16.22 3.46
CA ILE A 704 -44.35 14.98 4.11
C ILE A 704 -43.33 14.41 5.09
N GLY A 705 -42.21 15.13 5.28
CA GLY A 705 -41.11 14.69 6.15
C GLY A 705 -40.42 13.40 5.71
N PRO A 706 -39.50 12.86 6.53
CA PRO A 706 -38.74 11.69 6.22
C PRO A 706 -39.58 10.43 6.00
N GLN A 707 -39.33 9.72 4.90
CA GLN A 707 -40.06 8.51 4.52
C GLN A 707 -39.11 7.31 4.54
N GLN A 708 -39.50 6.20 5.17
CA GLN A 708 -38.72 4.97 5.13
C GLN A 708 -39.18 4.09 3.99
N LEU A 709 -38.23 3.70 3.12
CA LEU A 709 -38.48 2.76 2.05
C LEU A 709 -37.94 1.36 2.46
N PRO A 710 -38.75 0.29 2.29
CA PRO A 710 -38.31 -1.06 2.65
C PRO A 710 -37.22 -1.59 1.72
N PRO A 711 -36.43 -2.59 2.14
CA PRO A 711 -35.47 -3.26 1.25
C PRO A 711 -36.15 -3.86 0.02
N ARG A 712 -35.57 -3.70 -1.17
CA ARG A 712 -36.07 -4.25 -2.46
C ARG A 712 -37.57 -4.06 -2.63
N GLY A 713 -38.08 -2.88 -2.24
CA GLY A 713 -39.52 -2.61 -2.19
C GLY A 713 -39.91 -1.21 -2.64
N SER A 714 -41.19 -0.96 -2.59
CA SER A 714 -41.75 0.36 -2.92
C SER A 714 -42.73 0.84 -1.87
N ARG A 715 -42.89 2.16 -1.79
CA ARG A 715 -43.84 2.82 -0.90
C ARG A 715 -44.62 3.89 -1.68
N SER A 716 -45.93 3.88 -1.53
CA SER A 716 -46.79 4.97 -2.03
C SER A 716 -46.69 6.18 -1.09
N LEU A 717 -46.34 7.32 -1.64
CA LEU A 717 -46.24 8.61 -0.97
C LEU A 717 -47.50 9.43 -1.32
N GLN A 718 -48.19 9.87 -0.33
CA GLN A 718 -49.32 10.80 -0.48
C GLN A 718 -48.82 12.20 -0.18
N VAL A 719 -48.67 13.00 -1.22
CA VAL A 719 -48.11 14.35 -1.12
C VAL A 719 -49.30 15.36 -1.22
N PRO A 720 -49.70 16.01 -0.11
CA PRO A 720 -50.76 16.99 -0.16
C PRO A 720 -50.36 18.18 -1.04
N ALA A 721 -51.25 18.53 -1.98
CA ALA A 721 -50.97 19.62 -2.91
C ALA A 721 -52.21 20.47 -3.09
N ARG A 722 -52.04 21.78 -3.19
CA ARG A 722 -53.05 22.77 -3.50
C ARG A 722 -52.72 23.51 -4.79
N VAL A 723 -53.60 23.50 -5.73
CA VAL A 723 -53.40 24.11 -7.04
C VAL A 723 -54.41 25.21 -7.27
N SER A 724 -53.97 26.43 -7.52
CA SER A 724 -54.79 27.62 -7.76
C SER A 724 -55.08 27.88 -9.24
N ASP A 725 -54.40 27.18 -10.18
CA ASP A 725 -54.57 27.36 -11.63
C ASP A 725 -55.01 26.02 -12.32
N SER A 726 -55.83 26.12 -13.35
CA SER A 726 -56.30 24.98 -14.12
C SER A 726 -55.40 24.62 -15.33
N ARG A 727 -54.31 25.35 -15.56
CA ARG A 727 -53.35 25.06 -16.63
C ARG A 727 -52.53 23.84 -16.31
N LYS A 728 -51.96 23.21 -17.36
CA LYS A 728 -50.97 22.17 -17.18
C LYS A 728 -49.70 22.75 -16.58
N MET A 729 -49.20 22.15 -15.52
CA MET A 729 -48.00 22.53 -14.82
C MET A 729 -47.07 21.33 -14.73
N VAL A 730 -45.78 21.54 -14.86
CA VAL A 730 -44.75 20.49 -14.63
C VAL A 730 -44.25 20.73 -13.20
N VAL A 731 -44.19 19.67 -12.44
CA VAL A 731 -43.66 19.60 -11.09
C VAL A 731 -42.55 18.57 -11.08
N GLU A 732 -41.41 18.97 -10.56
CA GLU A 732 -40.24 18.06 -10.41
C GLU A 732 -40.19 17.54 -8.97
N PHE A 733 -40.01 16.24 -8.84
CA PHE A 733 -39.87 15.53 -7.57
C PHE A 733 -38.51 14.89 -7.52
N SER A 734 -37.74 15.13 -6.46
CA SER A 734 -36.48 14.50 -6.19
C SER A 734 -36.48 13.87 -4.80
N LEU A 735 -35.69 12.79 -4.65
CA LEU A 735 -35.40 12.18 -3.35
C LEU A 735 -34.02 12.61 -2.89
N SER A 736 -33.87 12.80 -1.60
CA SER A 736 -32.58 13.09 -1.00
C SER A 736 -32.40 12.33 0.32
N THR A 737 -31.15 12.18 0.75
CA THR A 737 -30.80 11.75 2.11
C THR A 737 -31.16 12.83 3.13
N SER A 738 -31.09 12.54 4.44
CA SER A 738 -31.24 13.54 5.50
C SER A 738 -30.26 14.72 5.36
N ASP A 739 -29.10 14.48 4.80
CA ASP A 739 -28.03 15.47 4.62
C ASP A 739 -28.14 16.23 3.29
N GLY A 740 -29.24 16.01 2.54
CA GLY A 740 -29.55 16.73 1.32
C GLY A 740 -28.87 16.22 0.06
N VAL A 741 -28.22 15.05 0.10
CA VAL A 741 -27.62 14.44 -1.10
C VAL A 741 -28.70 13.76 -1.94
N GLU A 742 -28.77 14.10 -3.23
CA GLU A 742 -29.79 13.60 -4.16
C GLU A 742 -29.65 12.08 -4.38
N LEU A 743 -30.83 11.42 -4.46
CA LEU A 743 -31.00 10.00 -4.71
C LEU A 743 -31.78 9.78 -6.01
N GLY A 744 -31.21 8.98 -6.89
CA GLY A 744 -31.82 8.66 -8.19
C GLY A 744 -31.92 9.88 -9.12
N GLN A 745 -32.76 9.74 -10.12
CA GLN A 745 -33.05 10.82 -11.05
C GLN A 745 -34.34 11.54 -10.63
N PRO A 746 -34.41 12.86 -10.76
CA PRO A 746 -35.65 13.60 -10.55
C PRO A 746 -36.77 13.09 -11.49
N ALA A 747 -38.00 13.12 -11.01
CA ALA A 747 -39.16 12.70 -11.75
C ALA A 747 -40.06 13.89 -12.07
N GLU A 748 -40.26 14.19 -13.34
CA GLU A 748 -41.18 15.20 -13.81
C GLU A 748 -42.61 14.66 -13.89
N VAL A 749 -43.55 15.33 -13.26
CA VAL A 749 -44.97 14.99 -13.31
C VAL A 749 -45.75 16.19 -13.86
N THR A 750 -46.47 15.95 -14.97
CA THR A 750 -47.40 16.98 -15.45
C THR A 750 -48.69 16.89 -14.69
N VAL A 751 -49.06 18.00 -13.99
CA VAL A 751 -50.25 18.07 -13.18
C VAL A 751 -51.25 19.01 -13.85
N ARG A 752 -52.53 18.66 -13.83
CA ARG A 752 -53.64 19.51 -14.25
C ARG A 752 -54.75 19.47 -13.18
N SER A 753 -55.22 20.65 -12.76
CA SER A 753 -56.37 20.73 -11.86
C SER A 753 -57.66 20.87 -12.66
N ASN A 754 -58.70 20.14 -12.25
CA ASN A 754 -60.04 20.27 -12.76
C ASN A 754 -60.85 21.25 -11.91
N ALA A 755 -60.37 22.51 -11.87
CA ALA A 755 -60.94 23.59 -11.03
C ALA A 755 -62.34 24.05 -11.58
N TYR A 756 -63.20 23.09 -11.91
CA TYR A 756 -64.61 23.45 -12.23
C TYR A 756 -65.45 23.75 -10.99
N GLY A 757 -64.92 23.58 -9.78
CA GLY A 757 -65.64 23.77 -8.51
C GLY A 757 -66.26 25.15 -8.36
N ARG A 758 -65.53 26.23 -8.68
CA ARG A 758 -66.01 27.60 -8.61
C ARG A 758 -67.01 27.87 -9.72
N ALA A 759 -66.79 27.41 -10.93
CA ALA A 759 -67.70 27.58 -12.02
C ALA A 759 -69.03 26.79 -11.77
N LEU A 760 -68.90 25.55 -11.27
CA LEU A 760 -70.04 24.74 -10.89
C LEU A 760 -70.79 25.31 -9.71
N ALA A 761 -70.14 25.83 -8.70
CA ALA A 761 -70.72 26.53 -7.54
C ALA A 761 -71.43 27.78 -7.99
N LEU A 762 -70.84 28.61 -8.86
CA LEU A 762 -71.46 29.78 -9.43
C LEU A 762 -72.69 29.45 -10.28
N ILE A 763 -72.62 28.42 -11.09
CA ILE A 763 -73.72 27.90 -11.87
C ILE A 763 -74.82 27.35 -10.94
N THR A 764 -74.45 26.58 -9.91
CA THR A 764 -75.48 26.07 -8.94
C THR A 764 -76.07 27.13 -8.12
N VAL A 765 -75.29 28.12 -7.65
CA VAL A 765 -75.81 29.31 -6.94
C VAL A 765 -76.65 30.13 -7.91
N GLY A 766 -76.23 30.36 -9.14
CA GLY A 766 -76.97 31.03 -10.17
C GLY A 766 -78.34 30.34 -10.52
N ALA A 767 -78.26 29.03 -10.67
CA ALA A 767 -79.48 28.22 -10.87
C ALA A 767 -80.41 28.23 -9.65
N GLY A 768 -79.81 28.17 -8.45
CA GLY A 768 -80.57 28.32 -7.19
C GLY A 768 -81.27 29.69 -7.04
N ILE A 769 -80.57 30.77 -7.34
CA ILE A 769 -81.15 32.13 -7.36
C ILE A 769 -82.23 32.22 -8.42
N LEU A 770 -82.00 31.71 -9.61
CA LEU A 770 -82.97 31.65 -10.71
C LEU A 770 -84.29 30.91 -10.29
N LEU A 771 -84.06 29.75 -9.65
CA LEU A 771 -85.17 28.92 -9.15
C LEU A 771 -85.95 29.67 -8.05
N VAL A 772 -85.26 30.28 -7.12
CA VAL A 772 -85.89 31.10 -6.07
C VAL A 772 -86.66 32.29 -6.68
N LEU A 773 -86.07 32.95 -7.70
CA LEU A 773 -86.74 34.00 -8.43
C LEU A 773 -88.01 33.51 -9.19
N LEU A 774 -87.89 32.36 -9.84
CA LEU A 774 -89.00 31.73 -10.55
C LEU A 774 -90.08 31.25 -9.59
N VAL A 775 -89.76 30.68 -8.47
CA VAL A 775 -90.73 30.28 -7.43
C VAL A 775 -91.32 31.52 -6.77
N GLY A 776 -90.52 32.51 -6.48
CA GLY A 776 -90.95 33.77 -5.95
C GLY A 776 -91.98 34.50 -6.90
N ARG A 777 -91.68 34.54 -8.18
CA ARG A 777 -92.55 35.09 -9.19
C ARG A 777 -93.86 34.25 -9.31
N ARG A 778 -93.74 32.88 -9.25
CA ARG A 778 -94.94 32.02 -9.27
C ARG A 778 -95.80 32.17 -8.04
N LEU A 779 -95.25 32.34 -6.84
CA LEU A 779 -95.95 32.64 -5.61
C LEU A 779 -96.56 34.01 -5.65
N TRP A 780 -95.84 35.03 -6.19
CA TRP A 780 -96.35 36.42 -6.33
C TRP A 780 -97.52 36.46 -7.27
N HIS A 781 -97.50 35.74 -8.42
CA HIS A 781 -98.69 35.73 -9.29
C HIS A 781 -99.84 34.96 -8.64
N ARG A 782 -99.62 33.92 -7.88
CA ARG A 782 -100.66 33.21 -7.12
C ARG A 782 -101.30 34.03 -6.06
N PHE A 783 -100.50 34.85 -5.39
CA PHE A 783 -101.08 35.83 -4.37
C PHE A 783 -101.85 37.01 -4.97
N ARG A 784 -101.63 37.36 -6.25
CA ARG A 784 -102.36 38.44 -6.96
C ARG A 784 -103.53 37.96 -7.78
N GLY A 785 -103.88 36.70 -7.75
CA GLY A 785 -105.06 36.15 -8.43
C GLY A 785 -105.02 36.17 -9.98
N GLN A 786 -103.83 36.24 -10.62
CA GLN A 786 -103.64 36.23 -12.01
C GLN A 786 -103.32 34.76 -12.49
N PRO A 787 -103.99 34.22 -13.52
CA PRO A 787 -103.76 32.92 -14.00
C PRO A 787 -102.34 32.82 -14.60
N ASP A 788 -101.61 31.68 -14.33
CA ASP A 788 -100.29 31.43 -14.83
C ASP A 788 -100.39 30.93 -16.32
N PRO A 789 -99.76 31.60 -17.29
CA PRO A 789 -99.81 31.20 -18.70
C PRO A 789 -99.22 29.80 -19.01
N ALA A 790 -98.80 29.02 -18.03
CA ALA A 790 -98.40 27.67 -18.17
C ALA A 790 -99.43 26.55 -17.87
N ASP A 791 -100.63 26.94 -17.49
CA ASP A 791 -101.75 26.03 -17.24
C ASP A 791 -102.72 25.86 -18.47
N GLU A 792 -102.35 26.47 -19.62
CA GLU A 792 -103.02 26.28 -20.86
C GLU A 792 -102.08 25.55 -21.85
N GLN A 793 -101.78 24.28 -21.64
CA GLN A 793 -101.33 23.25 -22.61
C GLN A 793 -101.81 21.92 -22.11
#